data_8f2db95367747e984da705bd837e63ee
#
_entry.id   8f2db95367747e984da705bd837e63ee
#
_cell.length_a   1.000
_cell.length_b   1.000
_cell.length_c   1.000
_cell.angle_alpha   90.00
_cell.angle_beta   90.00
_cell.angle_gamma   90.00
#
_symmetry.space_group_name_H-M   'P 1'
#
loop_
_entity.id
_entity.type
_entity.pdbx_description
1 polymer ?
#
loop_
_entity_poly.entity_id
_entity_poly.type
_entity_poly.pdbx_seq_one_letter_code
_entity_poly.pdbx_strand_id
1 'polypeptide(L)'
;MEPLSKVFEDKYNKNVQDCTNEEIYHGLLSWTKEQLKGRGYQEGKKKIYYISAEFLIGKLLSNNLINLGVYDEVAKYLKENGKELSMIEEIEPEPSLGNGGLGRLAACFLDSIATLGLPGEGIGLNYHLGLFKQEFKDHLQFETPNPWIQPESWLTDTGVSYYVPFKGFMLKSTLYDIDVAGYENKAIKLRLFDIDIADESIVGEGISFDKRDLLHNLTLFLYPDDSDDAGRKLRIYQQYFMVSNAAQLILDEATAKGCNLHDLADYAVIQINDTHPSMVIPELIRLLTERGIEFEEACEIVSHVCAYTNHTILAEALEKWPISYLEEVVPHLMPIIRKLDERIKAKYPQENLAIIDKNDLVHMAHMDIHYGFSINGVASLHTDILKETELHQFYEIYPEKFNNKTNGITFRRWLLHCNHPLTEYITSMIGDGFRKDSFELDKMLGFKGNQDVLANILKIKQDAKKRCAEFIKANTGEEINTHSVYDIQIKRLHEYKRQQLNALYIIDRYLKIKAGEKPQRPVTFIFGAKAAPAYVIAKDIIHLLLCLQELINNDPEVSPYMKVVMVENYNVSAAEKLIPACDISEQISLASKEASGTGNMKFMLNGAVTLGTMDGANVEISQLVGKDNIYIFGESSEQVIKHYEKADYCAKDFYDKDERIRRAVDFIVGNELLSIGSEEHLRRLHHEIVSKDWFMTLLDFEDYAKVKDQALSDYEDRTAWAEKMLVNIGKAGYFSSDRTIEEYNRDIWHLTAEK
;
A
#
# COMPACT_ATOMS: atom_id res chain seq x y z
N MET A 1 -22.93 -12.31 24.71
CA MET A 1 -21.69 -11.56 24.84
C MET A 1 -21.33 -11.50 26.32
N GLU A 2 -20.13 -11.84 26.71
CA GLU A 2 -19.71 -11.68 28.09
C GLU A 2 -19.63 -10.18 28.42
N PRO A 3 -20.18 -9.73 29.57
CA PRO A 3 -20.16 -8.32 29.90
C PRO A 3 -18.72 -7.80 29.98
N LEU A 4 -18.42 -6.67 29.35
CA LEU A 4 -17.09 -6.04 29.38
C LEU A 4 -16.53 -5.85 30.80
N SER A 5 -17.40 -5.61 31.79
CA SER A 5 -17.00 -5.49 33.20
C SER A 5 -16.28 -6.72 33.73
N LYS A 6 -16.72 -7.92 33.34
CA LYS A 6 -16.11 -9.17 33.79
C LYS A 6 -14.69 -9.38 33.26
N VAL A 7 -14.41 -8.88 32.04
CA VAL A 7 -13.07 -9.03 31.44
C VAL A 7 -11.99 -8.47 32.33
N PHE A 8 -12.22 -7.31 32.95
CA PHE A 8 -11.25 -6.63 33.81
C PHE A 8 -11.22 -7.23 35.22
N GLU A 9 -12.41 -7.63 35.75
CA GLU A 9 -12.50 -8.35 37.01
C GLU A 9 -11.75 -9.69 36.96
N ASP A 10 -11.98 -10.49 35.94
CA ASP A 10 -11.40 -11.84 35.81
C ASP A 10 -9.89 -11.78 35.53
N LYS A 11 -9.44 -10.84 34.69
CA LYS A 11 -8.03 -10.77 34.28
C LYS A 11 -7.16 -10.02 35.31
N TYR A 12 -7.66 -8.94 35.91
CA TYR A 12 -6.88 -8.04 36.77
C TYR A 12 -7.42 -7.90 38.19
N ASN A 13 -8.55 -8.49 38.51
CA ASN A 13 -9.26 -8.30 39.79
C ASN A 13 -9.50 -6.81 40.11
N LYS A 14 -9.88 -6.04 39.07
CA LYS A 14 -10.10 -4.58 39.12
C LYS A 14 -11.37 -4.21 38.36
N ASN A 15 -11.99 -3.10 38.76
CA ASN A 15 -12.95 -2.41 37.89
C ASN A 15 -12.20 -1.65 36.78
N VAL A 16 -12.85 -1.42 35.64
CA VAL A 16 -12.23 -0.71 34.51
C VAL A 16 -11.71 0.68 34.87
N GLN A 17 -12.37 1.37 35.81
CA GLN A 17 -11.95 2.69 36.30
C GLN A 17 -10.57 2.65 36.96
N ASP A 18 -10.22 1.55 37.63
CA ASP A 18 -8.99 1.34 38.37
C ASP A 18 -7.86 0.73 37.49
N CYS A 19 -8.21 0.32 36.26
CA CYS A 19 -7.24 -0.21 35.31
C CYS A 19 -6.41 0.91 34.66
N THR A 20 -5.14 0.62 34.37
CA THR A 20 -4.34 1.45 33.47
C THR A 20 -4.82 1.33 32.03
N ASN A 21 -4.48 2.28 31.17
CA ASN A 21 -4.81 2.20 29.76
C ASN A 21 -4.22 0.95 29.09
N GLU A 22 -3.03 0.51 29.50
CA GLU A 22 -2.39 -0.74 29.02
C GLU A 22 -3.21 -1.98 29.44
N GLU A 23 -3.65 -2.04 30.70
CA GLU A 23 -4.49 -3.13 31.18
C GLU A 23 -5.81 -3.17 30.40
N ILE A 24 -6.39 -1.99 30.10
CA ILE A 24 -7.64 -1.91 29.30
C ILE A 24 -7.38 -2.40 27.87
N TYR A 25 -6.27 -1.97 27.25
CA TYR A 25 -5.92 -2.44 25.91
C TYR A 25 -5.78 -3.96 25.85
N HIS A 26 -5.01 -4.57 26.74
CA HIS A 26 -4.83 -6.02 26.78
C HIS A 26 -6.11 -6.79 27.15
N GLY A 27 -6.96 -6.21 27.99
CA GLY A 27 -8.29 -6.76 28.28
C GLY A 27 -9.17 -6.78 27.03
N LEU A 28 -9.26 -5.65 26.32
CA LEU A 28 -10.02 -5.55 25.07
C LEU A 28 -9.44 -6.41 23.94
N LEU A 29 -8.11 -6.51 23.82
CA LEU A 29 -7.45 -7.41 22.88
C LEU A 29 -7.91 -8.85 23.08
N SER A 30 -7.80 -9.35 24.31
CA SER A 30 -8.17 -10.73 24.65
C SER A 30 -9.66 -10.97 24.40
N TRP A 31 -10.50 -10.08 24.88
CA TRP A 31 -11.96 -10.15 24.68
C TRP A 31 -12.34 -10.15 23.19
N THR A 32 -11.72 -9.26 22.40
CA THR A 32 -12.00 -9.16 20.95
C THR A 32 -11.60 -10.45 20.22
N LYS A 33 -10.44 -11.04 20.56
CA LYS A 33 -10.01 -12.34 19.99
C LYS A 33 -11.03 -13.45 20.29
N GLU A 34 -11.57 -13.48 21.52
CA GLU A 34 -12.60 -14.47 21.89
C GLU A 34 -13.92 -14.24 21.15
N GLN A 35 -14.34 -12.99 20.96
CA GLN A 35 -15.53 -12.67 20.17
C GLN A 35 -15.40 -13.11 18.71
N LEU A 36 -14.23 -12.89 18.08
CA LEU A 36 -13.94 -13.34 16.72
C LEU A 36 -13.98 -14.87 16.62
N LYS A 37 -13.32 -15.54 17.54
CA LYS A 37 -13.34 -17.00 17.61
C LYS A 37 -14.75 -17.54 17.80
N GLY A 38 -15.56 -16.89 18.63
CA GLY A 38 -16.97 -17.24 18.87
C GLY A 38 -17.86 -17.11 17.64
N ARG A 39 -17.57 -16.17 16.73
CA ARG A 39 -18.26 -16.03 15.43
C ARG A 39 -17.91 -17.15 14.44
N GLY A 40 -16.74 -17.76 14.58
CA GLY A 40 -16.22 -18.77 13.68
C GLY A 40 -15.62 -18.21 12.40
N TYR A 41 -15.22 -19.12 11.53
CA TYR A 41 -14.52 -18.80 10.28
C TYR A 41 -15.36 -19.14 9.06
N GLN A 42 -15.10 -18.42 7.97
CA GLN A 42 -15.73 -18.73 6.67
C GLN A 42 -15.17 -20.04 6.13
N GLU A 43 -16.05 -20.96 5.79
CA GLU A 43 -15.72 -22.25 5.24
C GLU A 43 -16.34 -22.45 3.86
N GLY A 44 -15.72 -23.35 3.08
CA GLY A 44 -16.19 -23.73 1.76
C GLY A 44 -15.33 -24.87 1.20
N LYS A 45 -15.84 -25.62 0.23
CA LYS A 45 -15.06 -26.66 -0.46
C LYS A 45 -13.83 -26.04 -1.12
N LYS A 46 -14.03 -24.99 -1.91
CA LYS A 46 -12.97 -24.24 -2.59
C LYS A 46 -12.61 -22.99 -1.79
N LYS A 47 -11.34 -22.71 -1.64
CA LYS A 47 -10.81 -21.58 -0.88
C LYS A 47 -9.83 -20.78 -1.73
N ILE A 48 -9.87 -19.43 -1.57
CA ILE A 48 -8.82 -18.56 -2.09
C ILE A 48 -7.66 -18.49 -1.12
N TYR A 49 -6.45 -18.62 -1.64
CA TYR A 49 -5.20 -18.39 -0.95
C TYR A 49 -4.53 -17.16 -1.59
N TYR A 50 -4.60 -16.04 -0.89
CA TYR A 50 -4.02 -14.78 -1.33
C TYR A 50 -2.60 -14.68 -0.80
N ILE A 51 -1.61 -14.94 -1.65
CA ILE A 51 -0.19 -14.97 -1.26
C ILE A 51 0.44 -13.63 -1.59
N SER A 52 0.98 -12.95 -0.58
CA SER A 52 1.59 -11.63 -0.72
C SER A 52 2.83 -11.51 0.17
N ALA A 53 3.86 -10.83 -0.35
CA ALA A 53 5.06 -10.50 0.43
C ALA A 53 4.75 -9.58 1.60
N GLU A 54 3.69 -8.78 1.53
CA GLU A 54 3.34 -7.81 2.55
C GLU A 54 1.83 -7.73 2.81
N PHE A 55 1.50 -7.47 4.08
CA PHE A 55 0.15 -7.19 4.56
C PHE A 55 0.20 -6.01 5.53
N LEU A 56 -0.03 -4.81 5.04
CA LEU A 56 -0.03 -3.59 5.85
C LEU A 56 -1.38 -3.42 6.55
N ILE A 57 -1.60 -4.24 7.58
CA ILE A 57 -2.90 -4.37 8.24
C ILE A 57 -3.27 -3.19 9.14
N GLY A 58 -2.31 -2.41 9.62
CA GLY A 58 -2.54 -1.34 10.58
C GLY A 58 -2.94 -1.85 11.97
N LYS A 59 -3.29 -0.95 12.87
CA LYS A 59 -3.83 -1.32 14.19
C LYS A 59 -5.18 -2.01 14.03
N LEU A 60 -5.45 -3.01 14.86
CA LEU A 60 -6.58 -3.92 14.68
C LEU A 60 -7.72 -3.73 15.68
N LEU A 61 -7.47 -3.18 16.87
CA LEU A 61 -8.47 -3.12 17.93
C LEU A 61 -9.77 -2.47 17.45
N SER A 62 -9.72 -1.22 17.04
CA SER A 62 -10.91 -0.49 16.61
C SER A 62 -11.50 -1.01 15.31
N ASN A 63 -10.66 -1.43 14.36
CA ASN A 63 -11.14 -2.07 13.14
C ASN A 63 -11.95 -3.33 13.44
N ASN A 64 -11.48 -4.16 14.37
CA ASN A 64 -12.17 -5.38 14.78
C ASN A 64 -13.46 -5.06 15.56
N LEU A 65 -13.44 -4.06 16.44
CA LEU A 65 -14.65 -3.62 17.15
C LEU A 65 -15.74 -3.11 16.19
N ILE A 66 -15.35 -2.37 15.14
CA ILE A 66 -16.26 -1.91 14.08
C ILE A 66 -16.84 -3.12 13.34
N ASN A 67 -15.99 -4.05 12.90
CA ASN A 67 -16.43 -5.22 12.13
C ASN A 67 -17.28 -6.18 12.99
N LEU A 68 -17.06 -6.21 14.30
CA LEU A 68 -17.91 -6.91 15.26
C LEU A 68 -19.24 -6.19 15.50
N GLY A 69 -19.37 -4.92 15.13
CA GLY A 69 -20.57 -4.11 15.38
C GLY A 69 -20.72 -3.64 16.82
N VAL A 70 -19.62 -3.60 17.58
CA VAL A 70 -19.62 -3.28 19.02
C VAL A 70 -18.80 -2.03 19.38
N TYR A 71 -18.27 -1.33 18.39
CA TYR A 71 -17.40 -0.17 18.61
C TYR A 71 -18.06 0.90 19.48
N ASP A 72 -19.28 1.30 19.15
CA ASP A 72 -19.98 2.36 19.88
C ASP A 72 -20.36 1.95 21.31
N GLU A 73 -20.69 0.67 21.52
CA GLU A 73 -20.97 0.11 22.84
C GLU A 73 -19.72 0.14 23.73
N VAL A 74 -18.57 -0.29 23.19
CA VAL A 74 -17.29 -0.27 23.89
C VAL A 74 -16.84 1.16 24.19
N ALA A 75 -16.92 2.05 23.22
CA ALA A 75 -16.56 3.46 23.41
C ALA A 75 -17.42 4.14 24.49
N LYS A 76 -18.73 3.88 24.47
CA LYS A 76 -19.68 4.39 25.47
C LYS A 76 -19.36 3.84 26.87
N TYR A 77 -19.16 2.53 26.99
CA TYR A 77 -18.82 1.88 28.26
C TYR A 77 -17.53 2.47 28.87
N LEU A 78 -16.49 2.65 28.07
CA LEU A 78 -15.24 3.26 28.53
C LEU A 78 -15.46 4.70 28.99
N LYS A 79 -16.19 5.50 28.21
CA LYS A 79 -16.47 6.90 28.53
C LYS A 79 -17.28 7.06 29.83
N GLU A 80 -18.29 6.23 30.05
CA GLU A 80 -19.07 6.21 31.30
C GLU A 80 -18.22 5.86 32.53
N ASN A 81 -17.07 5.20 32.30
CA ASN A 81 -16.10 4.83 33.34
C ASN A 81 -14.84 5.74 33.36
N GLY A 82 -14.91 6.92 32.70
CA GLY A 82 -13.83 7.92 32.71
C GLY A 82 -12.62 7.55 31.88
N LYS A 83 -12.78 6.70 30.86
CA LYS A 83 -11.74 6.27 29.92
C LYS A 83 -12.15 6.65 28.48
N GLU A 84 -11.15 6.90 27.64
CA GLU A 84 -11.36 7.25 26.23
C GLU A 84 -10.76 6.16 25.33
N LEU A 85 -11.59 5.57 24.45
CA LEU A 85 -11.14 4.51 23.55
C LEU A 85 -9.99 4.98 22.63
N SER A 86 -10.03 6.22 22.18
CA SER A 86 -8.95 6.81 21.36
C SER A 86 -7.60 6.82 22.05
N MET A 87 -7.56 6.97 23.38
CA MET A 87 -6.33 6.88 24.17
C MET A 87 -5.84 5.44 24.34
N ILE A 88 -6.77 4.48 24.37
CA ILE A 88 -6.45 3.05 24.45
C ILE A 88 -5.89 2.56 23.12
N GLU A 89 -6.47 2.98 21.99
CA GLU A 89 -5.99 2.65 20.65
C GLU A 89 -4.53 3.06 20.39
N GLU A 90 -4.08 4.16 20.99
CA GLU A 90 -2.69 4.64 20.81
C GLU A 90 -1.64 3.70 21.42
N ILE A 91 -2.03 2.84 22.36
CA ILE A 91 -1.13 1.88 23.02
C ILE A 91 -0.78 0.72 22.10
N GLU A 92 -1.69 0.35 21.19
CA GLU A 92 -1.47 -0.75 20.26
C GLU A 92 -0.25 -0.50 19.37
N PRO A 93 0.75 -1.40 19.34
CA PRO A 93 1.82 -1.31 18.37
C PRO A 93 1.25 -1.64 16.97
N GLU A 94 1.52 -0.78 15.99
CA GLU A 94 1.11 -1.06 14.61
C GLU A 94 1.94 -2.22 14.05
N PRO A 95 1.30 -3.31 13.58
CA PRO A 95 2.03 -4.41 12.97
C PRO A 95 2.85 -3.96 11.76
N SER A 96 4.13 -4.29 11.74
CA SER A 96 5.06 -3.89 10.68
C SER A 96 5.24 -4.96 9.62
N LEU A 97 4.13 -5.42 9.03
CA LEU A 97 4.07 -6.51 8.06
C LEU A 97 3.97 -6.03 6.61
N GLY A 98 4.13 -4.76 6.36
CA GLY A 98 4.04 -4.15 5.03
C GLY A 98 4.63 -2.77 4.98
N ASN A 99 4.72 -2.21 3.76
CA ASN A 99 5.37 -0.92 3.53
C ASN A 99 4.47 0.11 2.84
N GLY A 100 3.71 -0.29 1.84
CA GLY A 100 3.03 0.67 0.97
C GLY A 100 1.74 0.16 0.35
N GLY A 101 1.47 0.63 -0.87
CA GLY A 101 0.22 0.36 -1.58
C GLY A 101 -0.11 -1.13 -1.76
N LEU A 102 0.88 -1.95 -2.10
CA LEU A 102 0.72 -3.40 -2.27
C LEU A 102 0.23 -4.06 -0.97
N GLY A 103 0.90 -3.77 0.14
CA GLY A 103 0.56 -4.37 1.44
C GLY A 103 -0.77 -3.87 2.00
N ARG A 104 -1.08 -2.59 1.83
CA ARG A 104 -2.38 -2.06 2.27
C ARG A 104 -3.53 -2.60 1.41
N LEU A 105 -3.31 -2.76 0.11
CA LEU A 105 -4.30 -3.39 -0.77
C LEU A 105 -4.60 -4.83 -0.33
N ALA A 106 -3.57 -5.62 -0.08
CA ALA A 106 -3.73 -6.99 0.42
C ALA A 106 -4.57 -7.03 1.71
N ALA A 107 -4.33 -6.11 2.65
CA ALA A 107 -5.12 -5.98 3.87
C ALA A 107 -6.58 -5.60 3.60
N CYS A 108 -6.85 -4.66 2.68
CA CYS A 108 -8.21 -4.32 2.26
C CYS A 108 -8.92 -5.51 1.62
N PHE A 109 -8.24 -6.30 0.82
CA PHE A 109 -8.81 -7.47 0.17
C PHE A 109 -9.18 -8.57 1.19
N LEU A 110 -8.33 -8.81 2.19
CA LEU A 110 -8.68 -9.76 3.26
C LEU A 110 -9.93 -9.32 4.03
N ASP A 111 -10.02 -8.03 4.38
CA ASP A 111 -11.21 -7.47 5.02
C ASP A 111 -12.48 -7.68 4.18
N SER A 112 -12.38 -7.44 2.86
CA SER A 112 -13.50 -7.65 1.95
C SER A 112 -13.84 -9.12 1.72
N ILE A 113 -12.87 -10.02 1.63
CA ILE A 113 -13.09 -11.48 1.52
C ILE A 113 -13.89 -11.94 2.74
N ALA A 114 -13.48 -11.55 3.95
CA ALA A 114 -14.19 -11.88 5.18
C ALA A 114 -15.59 -11.26 5.22
N THR A 115 -15.72 -9.99 4.86
CA THR A 115 -16.99 -9.25 4.87
C THR A 115 -18.02 -9.85 3.92
N LEU A 116 -17.58 -10.25 2.72
CA LEU A 116 -18.44 -10.87 1.72
C LEU A 116 -18.75 -12.36 2.00
N GLY A 117 -18.21 -12.92 3.06
CA GLY A 117 -18.46 -14.30 3.44
C GLY A 117 -17.80 -15.32 2.53
N LEU A 118 -16.71 -14.96 1.89
CA LEU A 118 -15.98 -15.86 0.99
C LEU A 118 -14.95 -16.69 1.77
N PRO A 119 -14.83 -18.00 1.48
CA PRO A 119 -13.80 -18.84 2.08
C PRO A 119 -12.42 -18.45 1.53
N GLY A 120 -11.53 -18.01 2.42
CA GLY A 120 -10.22 -17.55 2.00
C GLY A 120 -9.23 -17.41 3.14
N GLU A 121 -7.96 -17.31 2.77
CA GLU A 121 -6.84 -17.03 3.66
C GLU A 121 -5.83 -16.09 2.97
N GLY A 122 -5.21 -15.21 3.75
CA GLY A 122 -3.97 -14.56 3.35
C GLY A 122 -2.78 -15.39 3.78
N ILE A 123 -1.72 -15.42 3.00
CA ILE A 123 -0.46 -16.09 3.36
C ILE A 123 0.71 -15.14 3.14
N GLY A 124 1.55 -15.00 4.17
CA GLY A 124 2.76 -14.18 4.12
C GLY A 124 3.77 -14.61 5.17
N LEU A 125 4.73 -13.76 5.46
CA LEU A 125 5.76 -13.96 6.47
C LEU A 125 5.55 -13.07 7.69
N ASN A 126 5.92 -13.58 8.87
CA ASN A 126 5.84 -12.85 10.13
C ASN A 126 7.11 -12.03 10.35
N TYR A 127 7.23 -10.89 9.69
CA TYR A 127 8.38 -10.02 9.88
C TYR A 127 8.38 -9.41 11.28
N HIS A 128 9.50 -9.55 12.00
CA HIS A 128 9.63 -9.07 13.37
C HIS A 128 9.86 -7.56 13.44
N LEU A 129 10.62 -7.02 12.50
CA LEU A 129 11.15 -5.64 12.54
C LEU A 129 10.66 -4.79 11.35
N GLY A 130 9.78 -5.33 10.52
CA GLY A 130 9.16 -4.68 9.39
C GLY A 130 10.11 -4.26 8.29
N LEU A 131 9.76 -3.18 7.58
CA LEU A 131 10.69 -2.53 6.65
C LEU A 131 11.77 -1.81 7.46
N PHE A 132 11.39 -0.81 8.22
CA PHE A 132 12.14 -0.06 9.23
C PHE A 132 11.23 1.01 9.85
N LYS A 133 11.63 1.53 11.00
CA LYS A 133 11.13 2.80 11.53
C LYS A 133 11.99 3.93 10.97
N GLN A 134 11.34 4.96 10.43
CA GLN A 134 12.03 6.15 9.92
C GLN A 134 12.23 7.17 11.04
N GLU A 135 13.45 7.65 11.18
CA GLU A 135 13.79 8.76 12.05
C GLU A 135 14.51 9.84 11.23
N PHE A 136 14.28 11.11 11.57
CA PHE A 136 14.97 12.23 10.95
C PHE A 136 16.05 12.79 11.88
N LYS A 137 17.25 12.91 11.36
CA LYS A 137 18.38 13.51 12.06
C LYS A 137 19.26 14.25 11.06
N ASP A 138 19.63 15.48 11.37
CA ASP A 138 20.44 16.34 10.50
C ASP A 138 19.84 16.46 9.08
N HIS A 139 18.50 16.57 8.97
CA HIS A 139 17.73 16.62 7.73
C HIS A 139 17.88 15.36 6.85
N LEU A 140 18.25 14.22 7.45
CA LEU A 140 18.42 12.94 6.75
C LEU A 140 17.48 11.88 7.31
N GLN A 141 17.10 10.94 6.46
CA GLN A 141 16.41 9.73 6.88
C GLN A 141 17.41 8.74 7.49
N PHE A 142 17.11 8.29 8.70
CA PHE A 142 17.74 7.15 9.35
C PHE A 142 16.73 6.02 9.50
N GLU A 143 17.21 4.79 9.37
CA GLU A 143 16.43 3.58 9.50
C GLU A 143 16.81 2.86 10.80
N THR A 144 15.78 2.51 11.57
CA THR A 144 15.92 1.70 12.79
C THR A 144 14.92 0.54 12.76
N PRO A 145 15.15 -0.52 13.54
CA PRO A 145 14.17 -1.62 13.65
C PRO A 145 12.80 -1.13 14.11
N ASN A 146 11.75 -1.76 13.61
CA ASN A 146 10.36 -1.43 13.98
C ASN A 146 9.66 -2.64 14.63
N PRO A 147 10.04 -3.03 15.87
CA PRO A 147 9.45 -4.18 16.56
C PRO A 147 7.99 -3.90 16.91
N TRP A 148 7.14 -4.92 16.80
CA TRP A 148 5.71 -4.82 17.08
C TRP A 148 5.15 -6.02 17.85
N ILE A 149 5.88 -7.14 17.88
CA ILE A 149 5.44 -8.38 18.51
C ILE A 149 5.62 -8.24 20.04
N GLN A 150 4.53 -8.42 20.75
CA GLN A 150 4.47 -8.39 22.20
C GLN A 150 4.01 -9.77 22.72
N PRO A 151 4.25 -10.09 24.02
CA PRO A 151 3.79 -11.37 24.62
C PRO A 151 2.28 -11.59 24.45
N GLU A 152 1.47 -10.56 24.64
CA GLU A 152 0.06 -10.55 24.29
C GLU A 152 -0.13 -9.74 23.01
N SER A 153 -0.50 -10.40 21.93
CA SER A 153 -0.65 -9.79 20.61
C SER A 153 -1.81 -10.42 19.84
N TRP A 154 -2.08 -9.90 18.64
CA TRP A 154 -3.08 -10.49 17.73
C TRP A 154 -2.64 -11.85 17.18
N LEU A 155 -1.36 -12.19 17.23
CA LEU A 155 -0.83 -13.47 16.78
C LEU A 155 -1.35 -14.62 17.65
N THR A 156 -1.64 -15.75 17.00
CA THR A 156 -1.99 -17.01 17.66
C THR A 156 -1.07 -18.09 17.09
N ASP A 157 -0.29 -18.74 17.95
CA ASP A 157 0.49 -19.91 17.56
C ASP A 157 -0.44 -21.07 17.24
N THR A 158 -0.31 -21.64 16.04
CA THR A 158 -1.19 -22.71 15.56
C THR A 158 -0.63 -24.10 15.87
N GLY A 159 0.63 -24.20 16.26
CA GLY A 159 1.35 -25.47 16.40
C GLY A 159 1.68 -26.15 15.06
N VAL A 160 1.30 -25.57 13.91
CA VAL A 160 1.62 -26.09 12.58
C VAL A 160 3.05 -25.68 12.22
N SER A 161 3.80 -26.62 11.65
CA SER A 161 5.20 -26.46 11.31
C SER A 161 5.53 -27.25 10.07
N TYR A 162 6.37 -26.67 9.21
CA TYR A 162 6.89 -27.31 8.00
C TYR A 162 8.41 -27.19 7.94
N TYR A 163 9.02 -28.01 7.09
CA TYR A 163 10.42 -27.89 6.72
C TYR A 163 10.53 -27.42 5.27
N VAL A 164 11.33 -26.39 5.05
CA VAL A 164 11.58 -25.81 3.74
C VAL A 164 13.00 -26.13 3.31
N PRO A 165 13.20 -26.86 2.17
CA PRO A 165 14.52 -27.25 1.71
C PRO A 165 15.23 -26.12 0.97
N PHE A 166 16.51 -25.96 1.29
CA PHE A 166 17.46 -25.12 0.57
C PHE A 166 18.72 -25.93 0.23
N LYS A 167 19.68 -25.33 -0.46
CA LYS A 167 20.93 -26.01 -0.79
C LYS A 167 21.72 -26.40 0.47
N GLY A 168 21.72 -27.67 0.78
CA GLY A 168 22.51 -28.23 1.88
C GLY A 168 21.92 -28.08 3.28
N PHE A 169 20.72 -27.47 3.43
CA PHE A 169 20.03 -27.35 4.72
C PHE A 169 18.52 -27.24 4.57
N MET A 170 17.82 -27.34 5.68
CA MET A 170 16.37 -27.10 5.77
C MET A 170 16.09 -26.09 6.87
N LEU A 171 15.09 -25.24 6.65
CA LEU A 171 14.57 -24.34 7.68
C LEU A 171 13.23 -24.86 8.18
N LYS A 172 13.09 -24.94 9.49
CA LYS A 172 11.81 -25.24 10.14
C LYS A 172 11.01 -23.95 10.27
N SER A 173 9.74 -24.01 9.94
CA SER A 173 8.80 -22.90 10.12
C SER A 173 7.88 -23.13 11.31
N THR A 174 7.36 -22.02 11.84
CA THR A 174 6.22 -21.95 12.76
C THR A 174 5.14 -21.10 12.12
N LEU A 175 3.88 -21.55 12.20
CA LEU A 175 2.75 -20.82 11.63
C LEU A 175 1.99 -20.06 12.73
N TYR A 176 1.86 -18.74 12.55
CA TYR A 176 1.02 -17.87 13.35
C TYR A 176 -0.17 -17.38 12.55
N ASP A 177 -1.33 -17.29 13.19
CA ASP A 177 -2.53 -16.72 12.60
C ASP A 177 -2.85 -15.36 13.21
N ILE A 178 -3.36 -14.44 12.37
CA ILE A 178 -4.12 -13.27 12.78
C ILE A 178 -5.54 -13.41 12.24
N ASP A 179 -6.54 -13.27 13.10
CA ASP A 179 -7.94 -13.29 12.67
C ASP A 179 -8.28 -11.97 11.95
N VAL A 180 -8.87 -12.09 10.76
CA VAL A 180 -9.36 -10.97 9.97
C VAL A 180 -10.89 -10.93 10.11
N ALA A 181 -11.38 -9.94 10.84
CA ALA A 181 -12.81 -9.78 11.09
C ALA A 181 -13.59 -9.43 9.82
N GLY A 182 -14.66 -10.15 9.54
CA GLY A 182 -15.66 -9.72 8.57
C GLY A 182 -16.64 -8.70 9.18
N TYR A 183 -17.05 -7.69 8.42
CA TYR A 183 -18.05 -6.72 8.88
C TYR A 183 -19.40 -7.41 9.06
N GLU A 184 -19.84 -7.53 10.31
CA GLU A 184 -21.05 -8.28 10.72
C GLU A 184 -21.08 -9.73 10.19
N ASN A 185 -19.90 -10.32 9.90
CA ASN A 185 -19.77 -11.66 9.34
C ASN A 185 -18.66 -12.45 10.04
N LYS A 186 -18.51 -13.73 9.68
CA LYS A 186 -17.45 -14.61 10.17
C LYS A 186 -16.06 -14.09 9.75
N ALA A 187 -15.04 -14.52 10.46
CA ALA A 187 -13.65 -14.17 10.17
C ALA A 187 -13.04 -15.07 9.09
N ILE A 188 -11.92 -14.61 8.53
CA ILE A 188 -10.93 -15.43 7.83
C ILE A 188 -9.58 -15.30 8.54
N LYS A 189 -8.55 -16.00 8.05
CA LYS A 189 -7.23 -16.00 8.67
C LYS A 189 -6.18 -15.34 7.76
N LEU A 190 -5.31 -14.56 8.37
CA LEU A 190 -4.01 -14.21 7.82
C LEU A 190 -2.99 -15.18 8.40
N ARG A 191 -2.39 -16.00 7.55
CA ARG A 191 -1.44 -17.05 7.90
C ARG A 191 -0.02 -16.52 7.71
N LEU A 192 0.73 -16.42 8.80
CA LEU A 192 2.06 -15.81 8.81
C LEU A 192 3.10 -16.86 9.22
N PHE A 193 3.97 -17.22 8.29
CA PHE A 193 5.07 -18.12 8.56
C PHE A 193 6.29 -17.40 9.10
N ASP A 194 6.92 -17.99 10.09
CA ASP A 194 8.13 -17.51 10.74
C ASP A 194 9.17 -18.62 10.77
N ILE A 195 10.45 -18.29 10.86
CA ILE A 195 11.48 -19.28 11.18
C ILE A 195 11.43 -19.61 12.67
N ASP A 196 11.73 -20.87 13.00
CA ASP A 196 11.60 -21.39 14.36
C ASP A 196 12.50 -20.69 15.40
N ILE A 197 13.64 -20.17 14.97
CA ILE A 197 14.67 -19.57 15.84
C ILE A 197 15.07 -18.15 15.42
N ALA A 198 14.12 -17.33 14.99
CA ALA A 198 14.39 -15.90 14.69
C ALA A 198 15.05 -15.20 15.90
N ASP A 199 16.08 -14.42 15.65
CA ASP A 199 16.81 -13.71 16.70
C ASP A 199 17.00 -12.23 16.37
N GLU A 200 16.19 -11.37 16.98
CA GLU A 200 16.28 -9.92 16.80
C GLU A 200 17.59 -9.32 17.33
N SER A 201 18.29 -10.01 18.25
CA SER A 201 19.52 -9.50 18.89
C SER A 201 20.71 -9.46 17.93
N ILE A 202 20.64 -10.11 16.77
CA ILE A 202 21.70 -10.06 15.75
C ILE A 202 21.74 -8.75 14.97
N VAL A 203 20.72 -7.91 15.11
CA VAL A 203 20.65 -6.61 14.43
C VAL A 203 21.59 -5.63 15.13
N GLY A 204 22.55 -5.11 14.35
CA GLY A 204 23.53 -4.14 14.80
C GLY A 204 23.05 -2.70 14.68
N GLU A 205 23.97 -1.80 14.36
CA GLU A 205 23.65 -0.38 14.19
C GLU A 205 22.65 -0.19 13.03
N GLY A 206 21.61 0.62 13.28
CA GLY A 206 20.53 0.88 12.32
C GLY A 206 19.73 -0.39 12.03
N ILE A 207 19.76 -0.84 10.78
CA ILE A 207 19.12 -2.08 10.31
C ILE A 207 20.14 -3.10 9.77
N SER A 208 21.39 -3.00 10.17
CA SER A 208 22.46 -3.87 9.70
C SER A 208 22.46 -5.23 10.41
N PHE A 209 22.73 -6.29 9.67
CA PHE A 209 22.87 -7.66 10.20
C PHE A 209 23.66 -8.52 9.20
N ASP A 210 24.14 -9.68 9.64
CA ASP A 210 24.76 -10.66 8.74
C ASP A 210 23.66 -11.33 7.87
N LYS A 211 23.60 -10.95 6.61
CA LYS A 211 22.63 -11.45 5.62
C LYS A 211 22.78 -12.95 5.31
N ARG A 212 23.85 -13.59 5.74
CA ARG A 212 24.13 -15.02 5.53
C ARG A 212 23.64 -15.89 6.67
N ASP A 213 23.34 -15.32 7.82
CA ASP A 213 22.81 -16.02 8.99
C ASP A 213 21.31 -16.30 8.86
N LEU A 214 20.94 -17.12 7.86
CA LEU A 214 19.57 -17.40 7.48
C LEU A 214 18.76 -18.06 8.59
N LEU A 215 19.41 -18.82 9.47
CA LEU A 215 18.75 -19.49 10.60
C LEU A 215 18.12 -18.50 11.58
N HIS A 216 18.65 -17.28 11.65
CA HIS A 216 18.21 -16.28 12.63
C HIS A 216 17.61 -15.03 11.97
N ASN A 217 17.92 -14.73 10.69
CA ASN A 217 17.58 -13.46 10.07
C ASN A 217 16.39 -13.47 9.12
N LEU A 218 15.96 -14.64 8.60
CA LEU A 218 15.11 -14.73 7.42
C LEU A 218 13.78 -13.95 7.52
N THR A 219 13.20 -13.92 8.70
CA THR A 219 11.91 -13.26 8.97
C THR A 219 12.05 -11.97 9.80
N LEU A 220 13.24 -11.38 9.89
CA LEU A 220 13.41 -10.14 10.63
C LEU A 220 12.89 -8.93 9.85
N PHE A 221 13.38 -8.72 8.62
CA PHE A 221 13.04 -7.54 7.83
C PHE A 221 12.31 -7.87 6.53
N LEU A 222 11.26 -7.11 6.26
CA LEU A 222 10.66 -7.00 4.93
C LEU A 222 11.59 -6.18 4.03
N TYR A 223 11.86 -6.62 2.80
CA TYR A 223 12.73 -5.96 1.83
C TYR A 223 14.09 -5.56 2.42
N PRO A 224 14.89 -6.52 2.86
CA PRO A 224 16.24 -6.20 3.34
C PRO A 224 17.06 -5.53 2.25
N ASP A 225 18.11 -4.80 2.64
CA ASP A 225 19.03 -4.14 1.72
C ASP A 225 19.59 -5.14 0.69
N ASP A 226 19.31 -4.90 -0.57
CA ASP A 226 19.69 -5.72 -1.72
C ASP A 226 20.75 -5.08 -2.61
N SER A 227 21.52 -4.14 -2.07
CA SER A 227 22.62 -3.49 -2.77
C SER A 227 23.79 -4.43 -3.09
N ASP A 228 23.90 -5.56 -2.38
CA ASP A 228 24.89 -6.61 -2.60
C ASP A 228 24.28 -7.98 -2.96
N ASP A 229 25.13 -8.92 -3.34
CA ASP A 229 24.71 -10.28 -3.72
C ASP A 229 24.02 -11.02 -2.56
N ALA A 230 24.51 -10.86 -1.34
CA ALA A 230 23.93 -11.53 -0.19
C ALA A 230 22.49 -11.02 0.07
N GLY A 231 22.26 -9.72 -0.08
CA GLY A 231 20.92 -9.13 0.06
C GLY A 231 19.96 -9.55 -1.05
N ARG A 232 20.42 -9.62 -2.30
CA ARG A 232 19.62 -10.12 -3.43
C ARG A 232 19.25 -11.58 -3.24
N LYS A 233 20.18 -12.42 -2.81
CA LYS A 233 19.91 -13.82 -2.49
C LYS A 233 18.96 -13.97 -1.28
N LEU A 234 19.10 -13.12 -0.26
CA LEU A 234 18.20 -13.12 0.89
C LEU A 234 16.73 -12.90 0.48
N ARG A 235 16.46 -12.04 -0.51
CA ARG A 235 15.13 -11.89 -1.07
C ARG A 235 14.61 -13.19 -1.68
N ILE A 236 15.44 -13.93 -2.40
CA ILE A 236 15.06 -15.24 -2.97
C ILE A 236 14.77 -16.24 -1.84
N TYR A 237 15.60 -16.27 -0.80
CA TYR A 237 15.37 -17.12 0.38
C TYR A 237 14.02 -16.81 1.04
N GLN A 238 13.68 -15.54 1.22
CA GLN A 238 12.40 -15.13 1.79
C GLN A 238 11.22 -15.53 0.91
N GLN A 239 11.29 -15.27 -0.39
CA GLN A 239 10.23 -15.61 -1.33
C GLN A 239 9.99 -17.13 -1.38
N TYR A 240 11.06 -17.93 -1.46
CA TYR A 240 10.91 -19.37 -1.49
C TYR A 240 10.40 -19.93 -0.15
N PHE A 241 10.90 -19.44 0.97
CA PHE A 241 10.39 -19.82 2.29
C PHE A 241 8.88 -19.57 2.40
N MET A 242 8.41 -18.41 1.94
CA MET A 242 6.99 -18.07 1.92
C MET A 242 6.18 -19.06 1.06
N VAL A 243 6.58 -19.29 -0.18
CA VAL A 243 5.77 -20.09 -1.12
C VAL A 243 5.86 -21.58 -0.86
N SER A 244 6.97 -22.10 -0.35
CA SER A 244 7.08 -23.50 0.04
C SER A 244 6.16 -23.82 1.22
N ASN A 245 6.15 -22.99 2.24
CA ASN A 245 5.20 -23.11 3.35
C ASN A 245 3.75 -23.00 2.87
N ALA A 246 3.45 -22.02 2.01
CA ALA A 246 2.12 -21.86 1.43
C ALA A 246 1.67 -23.10 0.66
N ALA A 247 2.50 -23.62 -0.21
CA ALA A 247 2.19 -24.81 -1.02
C ALA A 247 1.93 -26.04 -0.14
N GLN A 248 2.75 -26.25 0.89
CA GLN A 248 2.56 -27.37 1.83
C GLN A 248 1.22 -27.23 2.58
N LEU A 249 0.92 -26.04 3.10
CA LEU A 249 -0.34 -25.75 3.78
C LEU A 249 -1.56 -25.99 2.88
N ILE A 250 -1.52 -25.51 1.65
CA ILE A 250 -2.61 -25.63 0.68
C ILE A 250 -2.91 -27.11 0.37
N LEU A 251 -1.86 -27.89 0.12
CA LEU A 251 -2.02 -29.31 -0.16
C LEU A 251 -2.55 -30.09 1.05
N ASP A 252 -2.10 -29.76 2.25
CA ASP A 252 -2.58 -30.39 3.48
C ASP A 252 -4.05 -30.04 3.75
N GLU A 253 -4.44 -28.77 3.61
CA GLU A 253 -5.83 -28.35 3.79
C GLU A 253 -6.76 -28.95 2.72
N ALA A 254 -6.33 -28.99 1.45
CA ALA A 254 -7.10 -29.63 0.39
C ALA A 254 -7.28 -31.14 0.64
N THR A 255 -6.23 -31.83 1.02
CA THR A 255 -6.27 -33.25 1.34
C THR A 255 -7.17 -33.54 2.53
N ALA A 256 -7.12 -32.70 3.58
CA ALA A 256 -7.98 -32.82 4.74
C ALA A 256 -9.48 -32.68 4.38
N LYS A 257 -9.81 -31.97 3.30
CA LYS A 257 -11.17 -31.82 2.76
C LYS A 257 -11.56 -32.93 1.77
N GLY A 258 -10.68 -33.93 1.55
CA GLY A 258 -10.94 -35.06 0.68
C GLY A 258 -10.47 -34.90 -0.76
N CYS A 259 -9.65 -33.89 -1.08
CA CYS A 259 -9.00 -33.75 -2.37
C CYS A 259 -8.01 -34.93 -2.62
N ASN A 260 -8.08 -35.50 -3.81
CA ASN A 260 -7.13 -36.54 -4.24
C ASN A 260 -5.91 -35.97 -4.98
N LEU A 261 -5.76 -34.65 -4.97
CA LEU A 261 -4.75 -33.82 -5.65
C LEU A 261 -4.94 -33.68 -7.18
N HIS A 262 -5.53 -34.66 -7.87
CA HIS A 262 -5.86 -34.53 -9.30
C HIS A 262 -6.93 -33.46 -9.57
N ASP A 263 -7.82 -33.23 -8.63
CA ASP A 263 -8.89 -32.24 -8.66
C ASP A 263 -8.62 -31.01 -7.78
N LEU A 264 -7.34 -30.66 -7.56
CA LEU A 264 -6.93 -29.55 -6.68
C LEU A 264 -7.62 -28.22 -7.02
N ALA A 265 -7.88 -27.94 -8.30
CA ALA A 265 -8.57 -26.73 -8.74
C ALA A 265 -10.02 -26.60 -8.22
N ASP A 266 -10.64 -27.72 -7.78
CA ASP A 266 -11.96 -27.71 -7.14
C ASP A 266 -11.89 -27.32 -5.65
N TYR A 267 -10.69 -27.31 -5.07
CA TYR A 267 -10.45 -27.06 -3.64
C TYR A 267 -9.65 -25.79 -3.37
N ALA A 268 -8.86 -25.35 -4.33
CA ALA A 268 -7.97 -24.21 -4.16
C ALA A 268 -7.90 -23.33 -5.40
N VAL A 269 -7.83 -22.04 -5.16
CA VAL A 269 -7.34 -21.04 -6.11
C VAL A 269 -6.29 -20.19 -5.41
N ILE A 270 -5.19 -19.89 -6.09
CA ILE A 270 -4.09 -19.09 -5.58
C ILE A 270 -4.07 -17.77 -6.36
N GLN A 271 -4.11 -16.66 -5.65
CA GLN A 271 -3.83 -15.35 -6.22
C GLN A 271 -2.39 -14.97 -5.91
N ILE A 272 -1.56 -14.91 -6.96
CA ILE A 272 -0.16 -14.47 -6.90
C ILE A 272 -0.16 -12.94 -6.93
N ASN A 273 0.13 -12.33 -5.77
CA ASN A 273 0.12 -10.87 -5.64
C ASN A 273 1.48 -10.29 -5.99
N ASP A 274 1.60 -9.74 -7.20
CA ASP A 274 2.85 -9.39 -7.87
C ASP A 274 3.74 -10.62 -8.10
N THR A 275 5.03 -10.45 -8.37
CA THR A 275 5.95 -11.55 -8.72
C THR A 275 6.63 -12.19 -7.52
N HIS A 276 6.47 -11.63 -6.31
CA HIS A 276 7.11 -12.17 -5.11
C HIS A 276 6.73 -13.64 -4.83
N PRO A 277 5.47 -14.09 -5.03
CA PRO A 277 5.09 -15.48 -4.84
C PRO A 277 5.24 -16.37 -6.06
N SER A 278 5.84 -15.94 -7.16
CA SER A 278 5.87 -16.66 -8.44
C SER A 278 6.43 -18.10 -8.32
N MET A 279 7.40 -18.31 -7.43
CA MET A 279 7.97 -19.65 -7.21
C MET A 279 6.97 -20.68 -6.65
N VAL A 280 5.76 -20.27 -6.28
CA VAL A 280 4.70 -21.24 -5.89
C VAL A 280 4.37 -22.17 -7.05
N ILE A 281 4.52 -21.74 -8.29
CA ILE A 281 4.27 -22.55 -9.48
C ILE A 281 5.20 -23.76 -9.54
N PRO A 282 6.54 -23.61 -9.64
CA PRO A 282 7.43 -24.77 -9.66
C PRO A 282 7.42 -25.55 -8.33
N GLU A 283 7.17 -24.89 -7.19
CA GLU A 283 7.11 -25.59 -5.90
C GLU A 283 5.88 -26.51 -5.79
N LEU A 284 4.71 -26.07 -6.22
CA LEU A 284 3.52 -26.93 -6.30
C LEU A 284 3.75 -28.11 -7.24
N ILE A 285 4.34 -27.88 -8.41
CA ILE A 285 4.67 -28.96 -9.34
C ILE A 285 5.60 -29.97 -8.68
N ARG A 286 6.65 -29.50 -7.99
CA ARG A 286 7.57 -30.37 -7.23
C ARG A 286 6.83 -31.21 -6.21
N LEU A 287 6.01 -30.58 -5.38
CA LEU A 287 5.28 -31.27 -4.30
C LEU A 287 4.22 -32.24 -4.84
N LEU A 288 3.55 -31.92 -5.93
CA LEU A 288 2.61 -32.80 -6.60
C LEU A 288 3.32 -34.04 -7.20
N THR A 289 4.48 -33.85 -7.83
CA THR A 289 5.26 -34.95 -8.41
C THR A 289 5.83 -35.87 -7.33
N GLU A 290 6.27 -35.33 -6.20
CA GLU A 290 6.67 -36.14 -5.03
C GLU A 290 5.52 -36.95 -4.45
N ARG A 291 4.28 -36.51 -4.63
CA ARG A 291 3.06 -37.22 -4.22
C ARG A 291 2.51 -38.16 -5.29
N GLY A 292 3.27 -38.40 -6.37
CA GLY A 292 2.95 -39.38 -7.39
C GLY A 292 2.11 -38.87 -8.57
N ILE A 293 1.90 -37.55 -8.71
CA ILE A 293 1.28 -36.94 -9.89
C ILE A 293 2.35 -36.83 -11.00
N GLU A 294 2.02 -37.27 -12.21
CA GLU A 294 2.91 -37.10 -13.36
C GLU A 294 3.20 -35.65 -13.65
N PHE A 295 4.42 -35.32 -14.10
CA PHE A 295 4.88 -33.95 -14.30
C PHE A 295 3.98 -33.13 -15.23
N GLU A 296 3.55 -33.73 -16.35
CA GLU A 296 2.66 -33.03 -17.31
C GLU A 296 1.30 -32.71 -16.68
N GLU A 297 0.75 -33.66 -15.92
CA GLU A 297 -0.50 -33.46 -15.19
C GLU A 297 -0.33 -32.41 -14.09
N ALA A 298 0.79 -32.41 -13.36
CA ALA A 298 1.08 -31.41 -12.33
C ALA A 298 1.12 -30.00 -12.93
N CYS A 299 1.72 -29.83 -14.11
CA CYS A 299 1.70 -28.55 -14.84
C CYS A 299 0.27 -28.10 -15.18
N GLU A 300 -0.57 -29.03 -15.65
CA GLU A 300 -1.98 -28.72 -15.97
C GLU A 300 -2.77 -28.34 -14.71
N ILE A 301 -2.62 -29.08 -13.62
CA ILE A 301 -3.26 -28.77 -12.34
C ILE A 301 -2.90 -27.37 -11.89
N VAL A 302 -1.61 -27.05 -11.84
CA VAL A 302 -1.11 -25.75 -11.36
C VAL A 302 -1.61 -24.61 -12.25
N SER A 303 -1.66 -24.81 -13.57
CA SER A 303 -2.17 -23.80 -14.51
C SER A 303 -3.68 -23.54 -14.37
N HIS A 304 -4.43 -24.39 -13.68
CA HIS A 304 -5.83 -24.15 -13.34
C HIS A 304 -6.05 -23.64 -11.90
N VAL A 305 -4.99 -23.61 -11.09
CA VAL A 305 -5.04 -23.18 -9.69
C VAL A 305 -4.51 -21.75 -9.52
N CYS A 306 -3.51 -21.34 -10.29
CA CYS A 306 -2.81 -20.08 -10.12
C CYS A 306 -3.37 -18.97 -11.01
N ALA A 307 -3.62 -17.81 -10.40
CA ALA A 307 -3.93 -16.55 -11.05
C ALA A 307 -2.94 -15.48 -10.61
N TYR A 308 -2.58 -14.57 -11.50
CA TYR A 308 -1.55 -13.56 -11.29
C TYR A 308 -2.10 -12.15 -11.39
N THR A 309 -1.81 -11.32 -10.40
CA THR A 309 -2.05 -9.88 -10.43
C THR A 309 -0.73 -9.15 -10.62
N ASN A 310 -0.64 -8.35 -11.70
CA ASN A 310 0.49 -7.46 -11.93
C ASN A 310 0.24 -6.11 -11.27
N HIS A 311 1.21 -5.61 -10.50
CA HIS A 311 1.15 -4.28 -9.87
C HIS A 311 2.19 -3.32 -10.43
N THR A 312 2.96 -3.73 -11.44
CA THR A 312 4.13 -3.01 -11.92
C THR A 312 3.98 -2.67 -13.40
N ILE A 313 4.16 -1.38 -13.74
CA ILE A 313 4.26 -0.95 -15.15
C ILE A 313 5.72 -0.91 -15.60
N LEU A 314 6.65 -0.49 -14.72
CA LEU A 314 8.05 -0.37 -15.07
C LEU A 314 8.64 -1.73 -15.42
N ALA A 315 8.98 -1.94 -16.69
CA ALA A 315 9.55 -3.21 -17.19
C ALA A 315 10.84 -3.61 -16.43
N GLU A 316 11.64 -2.64 -16.02
CA GLU A 316 12.87 -2.86 -15.27
C GLU A 316 12.60 -3.39 -13.85
N ALA A 317 11.41 -3.13 -13.31
CA ALA A 317 11.00 -3.58 -11.97
C ALA A 317 10.35 -4.97 -11.97
N LEU A 318 10.09 -5.59 -13.14
CA LEU A 318 9.69 -6.99 -13.23
C LEU A 318 10.86 -7.88 -12.82
N GLU A 319 10.64 -8.73 -11.81
CA GLU A 319 11.71 -9.54 -11.23
C GLU A 319 12.29 -10.56 -12.22
N LYS A 320 13.60 -10.55 -12.32
CA LYS A 320 14.41 -11.52 -13.07
C LYS A 320 15.55 -11.97 -12.18
N TRP A 321 15.73 -13.26 -12.03
CA TRP A 321 16.80 -13.80 -11.20
C TRP A 321 17.82 -14.55 -12.04
N PRO A 322 19.13 -14.29 -11.85
CA PRO A 322 20.15 -15.10 -12.48
C PRO A 322 20.01 -16.57 -12.09
N ILE A 323 20.17 -17.49 -13.06
CA ILE A 323 20.15 -18.93 -12.80
C ILE A 323 21.15 -19.28 -11.70
N SER A 324 22.34 -18.65 -11.70
CA SER A 324 23.37 -18.86 -10.69
C SER A 324 22.88 -18.62 -9.25
N TYR A 325 22.00 -17.64 -9.05
CA TYR A 325 21.42 -17.36 -7.74
C TYR A 325 20.41 -18.46 -7.33
N LEU A 326 19.56 -18.87 -8.27
CA LEU A 326 18.57 -19.93 -8.01
C LEU A 326 19.25 -21.27 -7.79
N GLU A 327 20.34 -21.59 -8.49
CA GLU A 327 21.14 -22.80 -8.26
C GLU A 327 21.85 -22.79 -6.91
N GLU A 328 22.17 -21.62 -6.37
CA GLU A 328 22.75 -21.48 -5.04
C GLU A 328 21.68 -21.61 -3.93
N VAL A 329 20.49 -21.06 -4.14
CA VAL A 329 19.44 -21.00 -3.12
C VAL A 329 18.51 -22.21 -3.18
N VAL A 330 17.99 -22.51 -4.37
CA VAL A 330 16.94 -23.52 -4.60
C VAL A 330 17.29 -24.47 -5.77
N PRO A 331 18.45 -25.17 -5.72
CA PRO A 331 18.90 -26.01 -6.83
C PRO A 331 17.91 -27.11 -7.20
N HIS A 332 17.08 -27.56 -6.28
CA HIS A 332 16.06 -28.56 -6.49
C HIS A 332 14.85 -28.06 -7.32
N LEU A 333 14.63 -26.76 -7.42
CA LEU A 333 13.63 -26.17 -8.31
C LEU A 333 14.12 -25.97 -9.74
N MET A 334 15.40 -25.80 -9.94
CA MET A 334 15.97 -25.47 -11.27
C MET A 334 15.66 -26.52 -12.34
N PRO A 335 15.71 -27.84 -12.09
CA PRO A 335 15.30 -28.83 -13.08
C PRO A 335 13.85 -28.66 -13.53
N ILE A 336 12.95 -28.27 -12.63
CA ILE A 336 11.55 -28.03 -12.93
C ILE A 336 11.42 -26.75 -13.77
N ILE A 337 12.04 -25.65 -13.35
CA ILE A 337 12.01 -24.37 -14.07
C ILE A 337 12.56 -24.54 -15.50
N ARG A 338 13.64 -25.30 -15.68
CA ARG A 338 14.20 -25.62 -17.01
C ARG A 338 13.22 -26.39 -17.88
N LYS A 339 12.55 -27.40 -17.33
CA LYS A 339 11.52 -28.16 -18.07
C LYS A 339 10.34 -27.27 -18.44
N LEU A 340 9.90 -26.37 -17.56
CA LEU A 340 8.84 -25.41 -17.86
C LEU A 340 9.24 -24.50 -19.03
N ASP A 341 10.47 -23.99 -19.02
CA ASP A 341 11.01 -23.16 -20.10
C ASP A 341 11.14 -23.94 -21.41
N GLU A 342 11.67 -25.17 -21.39
CA GLU A 342 11.76 -26.03 -22.57
C GLU A 342 10.41 -26.29 -23.22
N ARG A 343 9.35 -26.56 -22.41
CA ARG A 343 7.98 -26.74 -22.92
C ARG A 343 7.47 -25.47 -23.61
N ILE A 344 7.77 -24.31 -23.04
CA ILE A 344 7.37 -23.02 -23.62
C ILE A 344 8.12 -22.76 -24.92
N LYS A 345 9.42 -22.92 -24.96
CA LYS A 345 10.25 -22.72 -26.16
C LYS A 345 9.89 -23.68 -27.32
N ALA A 346 9.46 -24.88 -26.99
CA ALA A 346 8.95 -25.83 -27.99
C ALA A 346 7.63 -25.36 -28.63
N LYS A 347 6.78 -24.67 -27.89
CA LYS A 347 5.49 -24.16 -28.36
C LYS A 347 5.61 -22.75 -28.94
N TYR A 348 6.39 -21.89 -28.34
CA TYR A 348 6.60 -20.49 -28.66
C TYR A 348 8.12 -20.19 -28.73
N PRO A 349 8.70 -20.20 -29.94
CA PRO A 349 10.14 -20.04 -30.07
C PRO A 349 10.66 -18.61 -29.95
N GLN A 350 9.78 -17.63 -29.78
CA GLN A 350 10.14 -16.23 -29.65
C GLN A 350 10.86 -15.98 -28.32
N GLU A 351 12.04 -15.34 -28.36
CA GLU A 351 12.89 -15.07 -27.21
C GLU A 351 12.18 -14.26 -26.09
N ASN A 352 11.33 -13.29 -26.48
CA ASN A 352 10.61 -12.45 -25.54
C ASN A 352 9.46 -13.14 -24.80
N LEU A 353 9.18 -14.39 -25.13
CA LEU A 353 8.22 -15.25 -24.43
C LEU A 353 8.89 -16.28 -23.50
N ALA A 354 10.21 -16.42 -23.59
CA ALA A 354 10.95 -17.39 -22.79
C ALA A 354 10.86 -17.10 -21.28
N ILE A 355 10.82 -18.14 -20.48
CA ILE A 355 10.98 -18.04 -19.02
C ILE A 355 12.44 -17.76 -18.67
N ILE A 356 13.36 -18.51 -19.31
CA ILE A 356 14.80 -18.28 -19.18
C ILE A 356 15.30 -17.63 -20.47
N ASP A 357 15.79 -16.41 -20.35
CA ASP A 357 16.29 -15.65 -21.49
C ASP A 357 17.72 -16.02 -21.88
N LYS A 358 18.21 -15.46 -22.98
CA LYS A 358 19.57 -15.68 -23.50
C LYS A 358 20.71 -15.24 -22.58
N ASN A 359 20.40 -14.46 -21.54
CA ASN A 359 21.35 -13.97 -20.54
C ASN A 359 21.28 -14.79 -19.25
N ASP A 360 20.65 -15.97 -19.28
CA ASP A 360 20.46 -16.86 -18.13
C ASP A 360 19.69 -16.19 -16.98
N LEU A 361 18.72 -15.30 -17.30
CA LEU A 361 17.80 -14.68 -16.35
C LEU A 361 16.45 -15.39 -16.39
N VAL A 362 15.94 -15.74 -15.22
CA VAL A 362 14.61 -16.34 -15.05
C VAL A 362 13.59 -15.21 -14.83
N HIS A 363 12.65 -15.07 -15.76
CA HIS A 363 11.57 -14.08 -15.72
C HIS A 363 10.39 -14.60 -14.90
N MET A 364 10.17 -14.07 -13.72
CA MET A 364 9.12 -14.53 -12.82
C MET A 364 7.72 -14.28 -13.38
N ALA A 365 7.45 -13.10 -13.92
CA ALA A 365 6.16 -12.79 -14.53
C ALA A 365 5.85 -13.69 -15.75
N HIS A 366 6.84 -14.05 -16.54
CA HIS A 366 6.65 -14.95 -17.68
C HIS A 366 6.19 -16.34 -17.23
N MET A 367 6.73 -16.84 -16.14
CA MET A 367 6.30 -18.10 -15.53
C MET A 367 4.85 -18.03 -15.04
N ASP A 368 4.49 -16.93 -14.38
CA ASP A 368 3.11 -16.69 -13.89
C ASP A 368 2.10 -16.65 -15.04
N ILE A 369 2.44 -16.01 -16.15
CA ILE A 369 1.53 -15.88 -17.31
C ILE A 369 1.38 -17.20 -18.05
N HIS A 370 2.45 -17.91 -18.29
CA HIS A 370 2.39 -19.20 -18.99
C HIS A 370 1.65 -20.27 -18.21
N TYR A 371 1.88 -20.33 -16.89
CA TYR A 371 1.36 -21.41 -16.02
C TYR A 371 0.26 -20.94 -15.04
N GLY A 372 -0.33 -19.78 -15.29
CA GLY A 372 -1.53 -19.30 -14.64
C GLY A 372 -2.71 -19.21 -15.65
N PHE A 373 -3.93 -19.17 -15.15
CA PHE A 373 -5.13 -19.07 -16.00
C PHE A 373 -5.64 -17.64 -16.17
N SER A 374 -5.18 -16.71 -15.33
CA SER A 374 -5.59 -15.31 -15.36
C SER A 374 -4.42 -14.40 -15.05
N ILE A 375 -4.33 -13.31 -15.80
CA ILE A 375 -3.48 -12.15 -15.47
C ILE A 375 -4.36 -10.91 -15.46
N ASN A 376 -4.33 -10.14 -14.38
CA ASN A 376 -5.04 -8.88 -14.34
C ASN A 376 -4.12 -7.70 -14.04
N GLY A 377 -4.46 -6.57 -14.66
CA GLY A 377 -4.02 -5.25 -14.22
C GLY A 377 -4.90 -4.73 -13.10
N VAL A 378 -4.54 -3.60 -12.53
CA VAL A 378 -5.15 -3.06 -11.30
C VAL A 378 -5.83 -1.70 -11.47
N ALA A 379 -5.90 -1.21 -12.70
CA ALA A 379 -6.70 -0.08 -13.16
C ALA A 379 -6.89 -0.21 -14.67
N SER A 380 -7.90 0.47 -15.22
CA SER A 380 -8.24 0.38 -16.65
C SER A 380 -7.06 0.75 -17.54
N LEU A 381 -6.44 1.92 -17.31
CA LEU A 381 -5.26 2.36 -18.07
C LEU A 381 -4.08 1.40 -17.92
N HIS A 382 -3.81 0.93 -16.70
CA HIS A 382 -2.74 -0.05 -16.45
C HIS A 382 -2.92 -1.31 -17.28
N THR A 383 -4.12 -1.85 -17.30
CA THR A 383 -4.45 -3.06 -18.06
C THR A 383 -4.27 -2.85 -19.57
N ASP A 384 -4.65 -1.68 -20.09
CA ASP A 384 -4.43 -1.32 -21.49
C ASP A 384 -2.93 -1.22 -21.81
N ILE A 385 -2.14 -0.60 -20.95
CA ILE A 385 -0.68 -0.51 -21.11
C ILE A 385 -0.04 -1.91 -21.11
N LEU A 386 -0.49 -2.82 -20.24
CA LEU A 386 0.00 -4.21 -20.23
C LEU A 386 -0.28 -4.91 -21.55
N LYS A 387 -1.49 -4.76 -22.12
CA LYS A 387 -1.90 -5.38 -23.38
C LYS A 387 -1.20 -4.78 -24.60
N GLU A 388 -1.04 -3.48 -24.62
CA GLU A 388 -0.58 -2.74 -25.80
C GLU A 388 0.95 -2.60 -25.87
N THR A 389 1.64 -2.59 -24.70
CA THR A 389 3.07 -2.35 -24.63
C THR A 389 3.81 -3.40 -23.81
N GLU A 390 3.73 -3.36 -22.49
CA GLU A 390 4.64 -4.06 -21.58
C GLU A 390 4.58 -5.60 -21.69
N LEU A 391 3.40 -6.16 -21.89
CA LEU A 391 3.17 -7.60 -22.03
C LEU A 391 2.45 -7.95 -23.34
N HIS A 392 2.59 -7.10 -24.35
CA HIS A 392 1.90 -7.24 -25.63
C HIS A 392 2.12 -8.62 -26.27
N GLN A 393 3.34 -9.14 -26.24
CA GLN A 393 3.69 -10.46 -26.77
C GLN A 393 2.92 -11.60 -26.10
N PHE A 394 2.56 -11.45 -24.83
CA PHE A 394 1.72 -12.42 -24.11
C PHE A 394 0.25 -12.23 -24.43
N TYR A 395 -0.19 -11.00 -24.62
CA TYR A 395 -1.56 -10.72 -25.01
C TYR A 395 -1.88 -11.29 -26.39
N GLU A 396 -0.93 -11.28 -27.32
CA GLU A 396 -1.08 -11.89 -28.64
C GLU A 396 -1.35 -13.40 -28.59
N ILE A 397 -0.75 -14.11 -27.63
CA ILE A 397 -0.89 -15.58 -27.53
C ILE A 397 -1.92 -16.04 -26.49
N TYR A 398 -2.26 -15.21 -25.52
CA TYR A 398 -3.21 -15.51 -24.43
C TYR A 398 -4.20 -14.36 -24.18
N PRO A 399 -4.91 -13.83 -25.20
CA PRO A 399 -5.80 -12.69 -25.00
C PRO A 399 -6.89 -12.96 -23.95
N GLU A 400 -7.32 -14.22 -23.81
CA GLU A 400 -8.36 -14.66 -22.88
C GLU A 400 -7.93 -14.62 -21.40
N LYS A 401 -6.63 -14.62 -21.11
CA LYS A 401 -6.13 -14.55 -19.74
C LYS A 401 -6.15 -13.13 -19.19
N PHE A 402 -6.09 -12.11 -20.05
CA PHE A 402 -5.96 -10.71 -19.66
C PHE A 402 -7.29 -10.09 -19.26
N ASN A 403 -7.33 -9.52 -18.07
CA ASN A 403 -8.51 -8.80 -17.59
C ASN A 403 -8.11 -7.65 -16.64
N ASN A 404 -9.06 -6.76 -16.35
CA ASN A 404 -8.87 -5.66 -15.41
C ASN A 404 -9.65 -5.89 -14.12
N LYS A 405 -9.00 -5.65 -12.99
CA LYS A 405 -9.63 -5.55 -11.68
C LYS A 405 -9.14 -4.26 -11.01
N THR A 406 -9.88 -3.17 -11.24
CA THR A 406 -9.54 -1.89 -10.62
C THR A 406 -9.48 -2.03 -9.10
N ASN A 407 -8.38 -1.61 -8.50
CA ASN A 407 -8.18 -1.66 -7.07
C ASN A 407 -9.30 -0.94 -6.31
N GLY A 408 -9.41 -1.26 -5.05
CA GLY A 408 -10.34 -0.66 -4.12
C GLY A 408 -9.78 -0.62 -2.70
N ILE A 409 -10.49 0.05 -1.83
CA ILE A 409 -10.15 0.25 -0.42
C ILE A 409 -11.31 -0.19 0.48
N THR A 410 -11.01 -0.68 1.68
CA THR A 410 -12.05 -0.98 2.66
C THR A 410 -12.60 0.32 3.28
N PHE A 411 -13.91 0.51 3.19
CA PHE A 411 -14.59 1.64 3.82
C PHE A 411 -14.63 1.53 5.33
N ARG A 412 -14.54 0.31 5.90
CA ARG A 412 -14.47 0.09 7.35
C ARG A 412 -13.31 0.86 7.96
N ARG A 413 -12.12 0.76 7.41
CA ARG A 413 -10.96 1.53 7.88
C ARG A 413 -10.96 2.97 7.40
N TRP A 414 -11.19 3.20 6.10
CA TRP A 414 -10.92 4.49 5.46
C TRP A 414 -12.09 5.48 5.47
N LEU A 415 -13.21 5.09 6.05
CA LEU A 415 -14.34 5.98 6.35
C LEU A 415 -14.87 5.75 7.77
N LEU A 416 -15.36 4.54 8.07
CA LEU A 416 -16.03 4.25 9.34
C LEU A 416 -15.10 4.45 10.54
N HIS A 417 -13.85 4.03 10.45
CA HIS A 417 -12.86 4.17 11.50
C HIS A 417 -12.19 5.55 11.48
N CYS A 418 -11.52 5.93 10.39
CA CYS A 418 -10.69 7.13 10.38
C CYS A 418 -11.48 8.44 10.32
N ASN A 419 -12.75 8.43 9.89
CA ASN A 419 -13.59 9.61 9.78
C ASN A 419 -15.01 9.38 10.30
N HIS A 420 -15.09 9.00 11.56
CA HIS A 420 -16.36 8.76 12.23
C HIS A 420 -17.37 9.94 12.12
N PRO A 421 -16.96 11.21 12.29
CA PRO A 421 -17.89 12.34 12.11
C PRO A 421 -18.50 12.42 10.70
N LEU A 422 -17.73 12.14 9.66
CA LEU A 422 -18.26 12.10 8.30
C LEU A 422 -19.18 10.91 8.10
N THR A 423 -18.83 9.74 8.64
CA THR A 423 -19.67 8.54 8.62
C THR A 423 -21.05 8.78 9.22
N GLU A 424 -21.10 9.37 10.41
CA GLU A 424 -22.35 9.67 11.10
C GLU A 424 -23.17 10.72 10.35
N TYR A 425 -22.51 11.72 9.77
CA TYR A 425 -23.19 12.71 8.97
C TYR A 425 -23.81 12.11 7.69
N ILE A 426 -23.05 11.28 6.95
CA ILE A 426 -23.57 10.55 5.79
C ILE A 426 -24.76 9.67 6.22
N THR A 427 -24.63 8.93 7.32
CA THR A 427 -25.72 8.10 7.87
C THR A 427 -26.97 8.90 8.14
N SER A 428 -26.84 10.11 8.71
CA SER A 428 -27.98 11.00 8.97
C SER A 428 -28.67 11.50 7.69
N MET A 429 -27.95 11.54 6.57
CA MET A 429 -28.45 12.06 5.29
C MET A 429 -29.08 11.00 4.41
N ILE A 430 -28.49 9.82 4.32
CA ILE A 430 -28.88 8.78 3.36
C ILE A 430 -29.16 7.41 4.00
N GLY A 431 -29.06 7.30 5.33
CA GLY A 431 -29.15 6.02 6.05
C GLY A 431 -27.81 5.28 6.06
N ASP A 432 -27.80 4.09 6.63
CA ASP A 432 -26.61 3.27 6.87
C ASP A 432 -26.31 2.23 5.76
N GLY A 433 -27.16 2.16 4.74
CA GLY A 433 -27.05 1.18 3.65
C GLY A 433 -25.70 1.19 2.92
N PHE A 434 -25.06 2.38 2.82
CA PHE A 434 -23.74 2.53 2.18
C PHE A 434 -22.63 1.72 2.87
N ARG A 435 -22.81 1.32 4.13
CA ARG A 435 -21.85 0.49 4.87
C ARG A 435 -21.73 -0.92 4.29
N LYS A 436 -22.79 -1.39 3.61
CA LYS A 436 -22.88 -2.71 2.95
C LYS A 436 -22.87 -2.60 1.43
N ASP A 437 -23.54 -1.57 0.90
CA ASP A 437 -23.54 -1.24 -0.53
C ASP A 437 -22.96 0.15 -0.73
N SER A 438 -21.65 0.21 -1.05
CA SER A 438 -20.92 1.45 -1.21
C SER A 438 -21.47 2.37 -2.31
N PHE A 439 -22.19 1.82 -3.31
CA PHE A 439 -22.82 2.62 -4.37
C PHE A 439 -23.96 3.50 -3.84
N GLU A 440 -24.51 3.20 -2.68
CA GLU A 440 -25.50 4.06 -2.04
C GLU A 440 -24.96 5.47 -1.70
N LEU A 441 -23.64 5.67 -1.64
CA LEU A 441 -23.04 7.01 -1.52
C LEU A 441 -23.48 7.96 -2.64
N ASP A 442 -23.86 7.45 -3.81
CA ASP A 442 -24.37 8.24 -4.91
C ASP A 442 -25.62 9.07 -4.53
N LYS A 443 -26.40 8.62 -3.53
CA LYS A 443 -27.52 9.37 -2.97
C LYS A 443 -27.12 10.74 -2.41
N MET A 444 -25.86 10.90 -1.99
CA MET A 444 -25.34 12.20 -1.55
C MET A 444 -25.42 13.28 -2.62
N LEU A 445 -25.34 12.90 -3.90
CA LEU A 445 -25.44 13.86 -5.03
C LEU A 445 -26.80 14.57 -5.09
N GLY A 446 -27.85 14.02 -4.49
CA GLY A 446 -29.15 14.66 -4.35
C GLY A 446 -29.14 15.93 -3.50
N PHE A 447 -28.06 16.18 -2.75
CA PHE A 447 -27.90 17.36 -1.90
C PHE A 447 -27.03 18.46 -2.51
N LYS A 448 -26.66 18.35 -3.79
CA LYS A 448 -26.01 19.45 -4.52
C LYS A 448 -26.81 20.75 -4.39
N GLY A 449 -26.11 21.85 -4.13
CA GLY A 449 -26.74 23.16 -3.93
C GLY A 449 -27.42 23.35 -2.57
N ASN A 450 -27.52 22.35 -1.72
CA ASN A 450 -28.06 22.50 -0.37
C ASN A 450 -27.03 23.16 0.54
N GLN A 451 -27.24 24.43 0.88
CA GLN A 451 -26.29 25.26 1.63
C GLN A 451 -25.97 24.70 3.02
N ASP A 452 -26.97 24.15 3.71
CA ASP A 452 -26.77 23.58 5.06
C ASP A 452 -25.90 22.32 5.01
N VAL A 453 -26.11 21.46 4.00
CA VAL A 453 -25.32 20.26 3.80
C VAL A 453 -23.86 20.63 3.47
N LEU A 454 -23.67 21.58 2.55
CA LEU A 454 -22.33 22.04 2.16
C LEU A 454 -21.58 22.69 3.34
N ALA A 455 -22.27 23.51 4.15
CA ALA A 455 -21.70 24.10 5.36
C ALA A 455 -21.27 23.05 6.39
N ASN A 456 -22.08 22.01 6.58
CA ASN A 456 -21.75 20.90 7.51
C ASN A 456 -20.55 20.08 7.03
N ILE A 457 -20.46 19.80 5.73
CA ILE A 457 -19.28 19.11 5.14
C ILE A 457 -18.01 19.92 5.40
N LEU A 458 -18.04 21.24 5.19
CA LEU A 458 -16.92 22.12 5.49
C LEU A 458 -16.55 22.14 6.97
N LYS A 459 -17.55 22.11 7.87
CA LYS A 459 -17.33 22.05 9.32
C LYS A 459 -16.65 20.75 9.72
N ILE A 460 -17.12 19.61 9.20
CA ILE A 460 -16.49 18.29 9.46
C ILE A 460 -15.04 18.29 9.01
N LYS A 461 -14.76 18.83 7.81
CA LYS A 461 -13.39 18.99 7.31
C LYS A 461 -12.55 19.86 8.23
N GLN A 462 -13.08 20.99 8.69
CA GLN A 462 -12.39 21.89 9.60
C GLN A 462 -12.04 21.23 10.94
N ASP A 463 -12.93 20.41 11.48
CA ASP A 463 -12.68 19.68 12.71
C ASP A 463 -11.65 18.56 12.51
N ALA A 464 -11.64 17.90 11.33
CA ALA A 464 -10.59 16.96 10.96
C ALA A 464 -9.21 17.64 10.84
N LYS A 465 -9.17 18.88 10.30
CA LYS A 465 -7.93 19.67 10.20
C LYS A 465 -7.37 20.04 11.59
N LYS A 466 -8.22 20.33 12.58
CA LYS A 466 -7.80 20.57 13.96
C LYS A 466 -7.13 19.32 14.57
N ARG A 467 -7.76 18.15 14.43
CA ARG A 467 -7.18 16.88 14.91
C ARG A 467 -5.85 16.56 14.21
N CYS A 468 -5.77 16.83 12.91
CA CYS A 468 -4.54 16.67 12.14
C CYS A 468 -3.43 17.62 12.64
N ALA A 469 -3.76 18.87 12.94
CA ALA A 469 -2.79 19.86 13.47
C ALA A 469 -2.21 19.40 14.83
N GLU A 470 -3.05 18.84 15.71
CA GLU A 470 -2.59 18.25 16.98
C GLU A 470 -1.66 17.06 16.74
N PHE A 471 -1.99 16.18 15.81
CA PHE A 471 -1.12 15.07 15.43
C PHE A 471 0.22 15.56 14.86
N ILE A 472 0.22 16.54 13.96
CA ILE A 472 1.44 17.09 13.37
C ILE A 472 2.30 17.73 14.46
N LYS A 473 1.70 18.49 15.37
CA LYS A 473 2.44 19.09 16.52
C LYS A 473 3.11 18.02 17.38
N ALA A 474 2.39 16.93 17.66
CA ALA A 474 2.93 15.82 18.46
C ALA A 474 4.04 15.05 17.73
N ASN A 475 3.91 14.88 16.41
CA ASN A 475 4.85 14.12 15.59
C ASN A 475 6.12 14.90 15.23
N THR A 476 5.97 16.19 14.88
CA THR A 476 7.06 17.00 14.28
C THR A 476 7.48 18.20 15.14
N GLY A 477 6.66 18.60 16.10
CA GLY A 477 6.81 19.86 16.84
C GLY A 477 6.30 21.10 16.10
N GLU A 478 5.88 20.98 14.83
CA GLU A 478 5.40 22.08 14.00
C GLU A 478 3.96 22.47 14.32
N GLU A 479 3.74 23.77 14.47
CA GLU A 479 2.38 24.34 14.58
C GLU A 479 1.90 24.79 13.21
N ILE A 480 0.75 24.32 12.79
CA ILE A 480 0.16 24.65 11.48
C ILE A 480 -1.19 25.35 11.62
N ASN A 481 -1.49 26.23 10.67
CA ASN A 481 -2.74 26.97 10.63
C ASN A 481 -3.87 26.10 10.11
N THR A 482 -4.87 25.81 10.93
CA THR A 482 -6.04 25.00 10.54
C THR A 482 -6.94 25.64 9.50
N HIS A 483 -6.78 26.95 9.23
CA HIS A 483 -7.49 27.67 8.17
C HIS A 483 -6.70 27.73 6.84
N SER A 484 -5.46 27.26 6.81
CA SER A 484 -4.69 27.11 5.58
C SER A 484 -5.25 26.01 4.70
N VAL A 485 -4.94 26.01 3.41
CA VAL A 485 -5.22 24.88 2.53
C VAL A 485 -4.27 23.75 2.89
N TYR A 486 -4.78 22.55 3.13
CA TYR A 486 -3.96 21.36 3.37
C TYR A 486 -3.74 20.61 2.05
N ASP A 487 -2.55 20.79 1.51
CA ASP A 487 -2.04 20.11 0.32
C ASP A 487 -1.19 18.93 0.78
N ILE A 488 -1.64 17.71 0.51
CA ILE A 488 -1.06 16.50 1.11
C ILE A 488 -0.57 15.53 0.04
N GLN A 489 0.71 15.13 0.17
CA GLN A 489 1.34 14.08 -0.63
C GLN A 489 1.97 13.03 0.31
N ILE A 490 1.24 11.97 0.58
CA ILE A 490 1.66 10.87 1.46
C ILE A 490 1.69 9.56 0.68
N LYS A 491 2.88 9.09 0.43
CA LYS A 491 3.18 7.87 -0.33
C LYS A 491 4.66 7.54 -0.24
N ARG A 492 5.05 6.29 -0.55
CA ARG A 492 6.44 5.92 -0.65
C ARG A 492 7.20 6.91 -1.54
N LEU A 493 8.42 7.28 -1.16
CA LEU A 493 9.23 8.17 -1.96
C LEU A 493 9.83 7.42 -3.14
N HIS A 494 9.53 7.90 -4.33
CA HIS A 494 10.10 7.44 -5.58
C HIS A 494 10.07 8.56 -6.61
N GLU A 495 11.08 8.64 -7.47
CA GLU A 495 11.18 9.71 -8.48
C GLU A 495 9.97 9.75 -9.42
N TYR A 496 9.34 8.62 -9.76
CA TYR A 496 8.16 8.61 -10.64
C TYR A 496 6.90 9.17 -9.97
N LYS A 497 6.83 9.16 -8.63
CA LYS A 497 5.74 9.79 -7.84
C LYS A 497 5.91 11.30 -7.73
N ARG A 498 7.06 11.77 -8.08
CA ARG A 498 7.44 13.18 -8.32
C ARG A 498 7.27 14.12 -7.14
N GLN A 499 7.62 13.67 -5.93
CA GLN A 499 7.71 14.59 -4.79
C GLN A 499 8.65 15.76 -5.08
N GLN A 500 9.67 15.56 -5.90
CA GLN A 500 10.56 16.63 -6.39
C GLN A 500 9.83 17.69 -7.23
N LEU A 501 8.80 17.34 -7.98
CA LEU A 501 7.97 18.31 -8.72
C LEU A 501 7.23 19.24 -7.75
N ASN A 502 6.64 18.67 -6.69
CA ASN A 502 6.01 19.47 -5.64
C ASN A 502 7.02 20.34 -4.89
N ALA A 503 8.21 19.82 -4.61
CA ALA A 503 9.31 20.59 -4.01
C ALA A 503 9.71 21.82 -4.87
N LEU A 504 9.82 21.65 -6.18
CA LEU A 504 10.12 22.75 -7.10
C LEU A 504 9.00 23.81 -7.11
N TYR A 505 7.73 23.40 -7.06
CA TYR A 505 6.61 24.32 -6.92
C TYR A 505 6.69 25.11 -5.59
N ILE A 506 7.02 24.45 -4.50
CA ILE A 506 7.18 25.07 -3.18
C ILE A 506 8.29 26.11 -3.23
N ILE A 507 9.42 25.81 -3.86
CA ILE A 507 10.52 26.75 -4.04
C ILE A 507 10.09 27.96 -4.87
N ASP A 508 9.41 27.75 -5.99
CA ASP A 508 8.89 28.84 -6.83
C ASP A 508 7.94 29.76 -6.03
N ARG A 509 7.07 29.16 -5.23
CA ARG A 509 6.15 29.92 -4.37
C ARG A 509 6.88 30.67 -3.27
N TYR A 510 7.89 30.06 -2.65
CA TYR A 510 8.78 30.74 -1.69
C TYR A 510 9.41 32.00 -2.30
N LEU A 511 9.97 31.88 -3.49
CA LEU A 511 10.58 33.00 -4.21
C LEU A 511 9.59 34.10 -4.55
N LYS A 512 8.36 33.75 -4.94
CA LYS A 512 7.28 34.72 -5.20
C LYS A 512 6.86 35.47 -3.94
N ILE A 513 6.73 34.78 -2.82
CA ILE A 513 6.39 35.42 -1.53
C ILE A 513 7.52 36.36 -1.10
N LYS A 514 8.78 35.97 -1.24
CA LYS A 514 9.95 36.86 -0.99
C LYS A 514 9.97 38.09 -1.91
N ALA A 515 9.45 37.97 -3.12
CA ALA A 515 9.29 39.09 -4.06
C ALA A 515 8.05 39.95 -3.78
N GLY A 516 7.24 39.60 -2.77
CA GLY A 516 6.06 40.37 -2.36
C GLY A 516 4.71 39.85 -2.88
N GLU A 517 4.69 38.76 -3.65
CA GLU A 517 3.47 38.11 -4.14
C GLU A 517 2.85 37.22 -3.06
N LYS A 518 2.10 37.82 -2.14
CA LYS A 518 1.51 37.10 -1.02
C LYS A 518 0.20 36.41 -1.41
N PRO A 519 -0.01 35.14 -1.08
CA PRO A 519 -1.27 34.44 -1.33
C PRO A 519 -2.39 35.01 -0.44
N GLN A 520 -3.63 34.96 -0.94
CA GLN A 520 -4.81 35.36 -0.20
C GLN A 520 -5.04 34.43 1.02
N ARG A 521 -4.79 33.14 0.87
CA ARG A 521 -4.91 32.14 1.94
C ARG A 521 -3.60 31.38 2.10
N PRO A 522 -3.19 31.12 3.35
CA PRO A 522 -2.01 30.28 3.61
C PRO A 522 -2.19 28.85 3.07
N VAL A 523 -1.08 28.23 2.71
CA VAL A 523 -1.03 26.82 2.29
C VAL A 523 -0.07 26.06 3.18
N THR A 524 -0.49 24.89 3.65
CA THR A 524 0.36 23.93 4.36
C THR A 524 0.58 22.72 3.48
N PHE A 525 1.83 22.53 3.07
CA PHE A 525 2.27 21.36 2.30
C PHE A 525 2.70 20.26 3.26
N ILE A 526 1.98 19.15 3.25
CA ILE A 526 2.21 18.03 4.16
C ILE A 526 2.69 16.82 3.36
N PHE A 527 3.88 16.34 3.72
CA PHE A 527 4.49 15.15 3.15
C PHE A 527 4.60 14.03 4.18
N GLY A 528 4.48 12.80 3.72
CA GLY A 528 4.82 11.61 4.46
C GLY A 528 5.38 10.58 3.48
N ALA A 529 6.62 10.17 3.66
CA ALA A 529 7.28 9.30 2.71
C ALA A 529 8.47 8.58 3.35
N LYS A 530 8.62 7.29 3.03
CA LYS A 530 9.82 6.52 3.33
C LYS A 530 10.55 6.22 2.02
N ALA A 531 11.86 6.42 2.01
CA ALA A 531 12.73 6.01 0.91
C ALA A 531 13.32 4.63 1.19
N ALA A 532 13.47 3.79 0.16
CA ALA A 532 14.23 2.56 0.30
C ALA A 532 15.67 2.87 0.75
N PRO A 533 16.26 2.10 1.68
CA PRO A 533 17.57 2.42 2.26
C PRO A 533 18.69 2.64 1.25
N ALA A 534 18.71 1.87 0.16
CA ALA A 534 19.71 1.96 -0.91
C ALA A 534 19.38 3.00 -2.00
N TYR A 535 18.21 3.62 -1.97
CA TYR A 535 17.76 4.57 -3.00
C TYR A 535 18.27 5.99 -2.71
N VAL A 536 19.46 6.30 -3.17
CA VAL A 536 20.20 7.53 -2.85
C VAL A 536 19.42 8.80 -3.24
N ILE A 537 18.94 8.88 -4.48
CA ILE A 537 18.20 10.07 -4.96
C ILE A 537 16.88 10.29 -4.19
N ALA A 538 16.20 9.21 -3.83
CA ALA A 538 15.00 9.31 -2.99
C ALA A 538 15.33 9.90 -1.60
N LYS A 539 16.43 9.49 -1.00
CA LYS A 539 16.93 10.08 0.25
C LYS A 539 17.33 11.54 0.09
N ASP A 540 17.91 11.92 -1.04
CA ASP A 540 18.23 13.31 -1.35
C ASP A 540 16.97 14.18 -1.47
N ILE A 541 15.88 13.63 -2.02
CA ILE A 541 14.58 14.33 -2.09
C ILE A 541 14.02 14.55 -0.68
N ILE A 542 14.07 13.54 0.20
CA ILE A 542 13.68 13.69 1.60
C ILE A 542 14.52 14.78 2.27
N HIS A 543 15.81 14.79 2.04
CA HIS A 543 16.74 15.80 2.55
C HIS A 543 16.33 17.21 2.11
N LEU A 544 16.02 17.40 0.83
CA LEU A 544 15.51 18.67 0.30
C LEU A 544 14.22 19.11 1.02
N LEU A 545 13.25 18.19 1.19
CA LEU A 545 11.97 18.51 1.85
C LEU A 545 12.18 18.93 3.31
N LEU A 546 13.07 18.26 4.03
CA LEU A 546 13.42 18.62 5.42
C LEU A 546 14.15 19.98 5.50
N CYS A 547 15.04 20.28 4.57
CA CYS A 547 15.69 21.57 4.47
C CYS A 547 14.67 22.70 4.14
N LEU A 548 13.73 22.43 3.24
CA LEU A 548 12.65 23.38 2.92
C LEU A 548 11.73 23.62 4.13
N GLN A 549 11.44 22.57 4.89
CA GLN A 549 10.67 22.72 6.14
C GLN A 549 11.37 23.69 7.09
N GLU A 550 12.66 23.53 7.35
CA GLU A 550 13.41 24.41 8.25
C GLU A 550 13.47 25.84 7.71
N LEU A 551 13.83 26.01 6.44
CA LEU A 551 13.95 27.32 5.81
C LEU A 551 12.62 28.09 5.86
N ILE A 552 11.56 27.47 5.37
CA ILE A 552 10.25 28.11 5.16
C ILE A 552 9.57 28.40 6.49
N ASN A 553 9.54 27.43 7.40
CA ASN A 553 8.81 27.54 8.65
C ASN A 553 9.45 28.54 9.62
N ASN A 554 10.75 28.81 9.48
CA ASN A 554 11.50 29.78 10.29
C ASN A 554 11.68 31.14 9.61
N ASP A 555 11.25 31.31 8.36
CA ASP A 555 11.28 32.61 7.68
C ASP A 555 10.03 33.43 8.04
N PRO A 556 10.16 34.55 8.81
CA PRO A 556 9.01 35.33 9.26
C PRO A 556 8.28 36.07 8.14
N GLU A 557 8.90 36.22 6.96
CA GLU A 557 8.26 36.84 5.79
C GLU A 557 7.41 35.81 5.03
N VAL A 558 7.67 34.51 5.18
CA VAL A 558 7.05 33.43 4.42
C VAL A 558 6.12 32.54 5.28
N SER A 559 6.54 32.20 6.49
CA SER A 559 5.80 31.26 7.35
C SER A 559 4.34 31.64 7.66
N PRO A 560 3.93 32.91 7.65
CA PRO A 560 2.50 33.25 7.76
C PRO A 560 1.67 32.83 6.54
N TYR A 561 2.29 32.63 5.39
CA TYR A 561 1.62 32.33 4.12
C TYR A 561 1.84 30.92 3.62
N MET A 562 2.86 30.25 4.10
CA MET A 562 3.22 28.92 3.63
C MET A 562 4.00 28.18 4.72
N LYS A 563 3.66 26.91 4.92
CA LYS A 563 4.44 25.98 5.74
C LYS A 563 4.65 24.66 5.02
N VAL A 564 5.75 24.00 5.33
CA VAL A 564 6.09 22.65 4.87
C VAL A 564 6.23 21.74 6.08
N VAL A 565 5.61 20.59 6.02
CA VAL A 565 5.68 19.58 7.08
C VAL A 565 6.05 18.23 6.49
N MET A 566 7.12 17.64 6.97
CA MET A 566 7.49 16.26 6.68
C MET A 566 7.16 15.39 7.89
N VAL A 567 6.12 14.57 7.78
CA VAL A 567 5.70 13.65 8.84
C VAL A 567 6.73 12.54 8.99
N GLU A 568 7.24 12.36 10.22
CA GLU A 568 8.19 11.31 10.54
C GLU A 568 7.50 9.95 10.65
N ASN A 569 8.13 8.93 10.10
CA ASN A 569 7.67 7.54 10.18
C ASN A 569 6.24 7.32 9.68
N TYR A 570 5.93 7.82 8.50
CA TYR A 570 4.62 7.65 7.87
C TYR A 570 4.21 6.16 7.88
N ASN A 571 2.99 5.89 8.35
CA ASN A 571 2.39 4.56 8.49
C ASN A 571 0.85 4.65 8.36
N VAL A 572 0.14 3.54 8.56
CA VAL A 572 -1.34 3.53 8.49
C VAL A 572 -1.96 4.45 9.52
N SER A 573 -1.46 4.45 10.75
CA SER A 573 -1.98 5.31 11.83
C SER A 573 -1.84 6.80 11.50
N ALA A 574 -0.71 7.21 10.91
CA ALA A 574 -0.52 8.57 10.42
C ALA A 574 -1.50 8.89 9.27
N ALA A 575 -1.68 7.97 8.32
CA ALA A 575 -2.61 8.13 7.21
C ALA A 575 -4.04 8.37 7.69
N GLU A 576 -4.48 7.67 8.71
CA GLU A 576 -5.81 7.81 9.31
C GLU A 576 -6.05 9.21 9.92
N LYS A 577 -5.01 9.91 10.33
CA LYS A 577 -5.07 11.30 10.83
C LYS A 577 -5.00 12.33 9.71
N LEU A 578 -4.22 12.06 8.66
CA LEU A 578 -3.94 12.98 7.58
C LEU A 578 -5.04 12.99 6.50
N ILE A 579 -5.54 11.84 6.11
CA ILE A 579 -6.49 11.69 4.99
C ILE A 579 -7.81 12.46 5.23
N PRO A 580 -8.48 12.37 6.40
CA PRO A 580 -9.69 13.15 6.65
C PRO A 580 -9.51 14.67 6.56
N ALA A 581 -8.31 15.16 6.83
CA ALA A 581 -7.99 16.59 6.89
C ALA A 581 -7.59 17.20 5.53
N CYS A 582 -7.38 16.40 4.51
CA CYS A 582 -6.84 16.83 3.22
C CYS A 582 -7.85 17.67 2.44
N ASP A 583 -7.37 18.79 1.88
CA ASP A 583 -8.11 19.60 0.91
C ASP A 583 -7.71 19.24 -0.53
N ILE A 584 -6.42 19.22 -0.83
CA ILE A 584 -5.86 18.89 -2.14
C ILE A 584 -5.02 17.61 -2.03
N SER A 585 -5.46 16.59 -2.72
CA SER A 585 -4.78 15.29 -2.81
C SER A 585 -3.79 15.27 -3.98
N GLU A 586 -2.52 15.22 -3.68
CA GLU A 586 -1.43 15.20 -4.67
C GLU A 586 -1.23 13.81 -5.25
N GLN A 587 -1.62 13.61 -6.51
CA GLN A 587 -1.53 12.36 -7.26
C GLN A 587 -0.80 12.59 -8.58
N ILE A 588 0.45 13.04 -8.48
CA ILE A 588 1.23 13.69 -9.55
C ILE A 588 2.29 12.80 -10.19
N SER A 589 2.14 11.49 -10.13
CA SER A 589 3.03 10.55 -10.84
C SER A 589 3.11 10.89 -12.33
N LEU A 590 4.24 10.57 -12.96
CA LEU A 590 4.35 10.68 -14.41
C LEU A 590 3.33 9.73 -15.06
N ALA A 591 2.52 10.24 -15.97
CA ALA A 591 1.54 9.42 -16.69
C ALA A 591 2.18 8.17 -17.30
N SER A 592 1.52 7.03 -17.21
CA SER A 592 1.99 5.69 -17.56
C SER A 592 2.87 4.98 -16.52
N LYS A 593 3.11 5.53 -15.33
CA LYS A 593 4.05 4.95 -14.35
C LYS A 593 3.38 4.38 -13.10
N GLU A 594 2.32 5.00 -12.59
CA GLU A 594 1.54 4.43 -11.48
C GLU A 594 0.52 3.42 -12.01
N ALA A 595 0.58 2.18 -11.55
CA ALA A 595 -0.36 1.15 -11.99
C ALA A 595 -1.81 1.49 -11.61
N SER A 596 -2.06 1.87 -10.38
CA SER A 596 -3.38 2.29 -9.90
C SER A 596 -3.28 3.46 -8.93
N GLY A 597 -2.52 3.29 -7.85
CA GLY A 597 -2.67 4.04 -6.63
C GLY A 597 -3.90 3.58 -5.84
N THR A 598 -3.88 3.77 -4.55
CA THR A 598 -5.02 3.58 -3.64
C THR A 598 -5.21 4.76 -2.70
N GLY A 599 -4.16 5.56 -2.48
CA GLY A 599 -4.24 6.82 -1.74
C GLY A 599 -5.24 7.78 -2.36
N ASN A 600 -5.23 7.91 -3.68
CA ASN A 600 -6.21 8.71 -4.43
C ASN A 600 -7.67 8.38 -4.08
N MET A 601 -7.99 7.08 -3.92
CA MET A 601 -9.33 6.61 -3.55
C MET A 601 -9.70 6.97 -2.11
N LYS A 602 -8.75 6.85 -1.18
CA LYS A 602 -8.94 7.18 0.25
C LYS A 602 -9.21 8.67 0.43
N PHE A 603 -8.45 9.51 -0.25
CA PHE A 603 -8.64 10.95 -0.24
C PHE A 603 -10.00 11.35 -0.84
N MET A 604 -10.35 10.79 -1.99
CA MET A 604 -11.64 11.01 -2.66
C MET A 604 -12.81 10.68 -1.72
N LEU A 605 -12.77 9.53 -1.07
CA LEU A 605 -13.78 9.08 -0.11
C LEU A 605 -13.95 10.04 1.07
N ASN A 606 -12.90 10.72 1.47
CA ASN A 606 -12.88 11.69 2.57
C ASN A 606 -13.08 13.14 2.11
N GLY A 607 -13.49 13.36 0.87
CA GLY A 607 -13.84 14.67 0.34
C GLY A 607 -12.67 15.54 -0.08
N ALA A 608 -11.46 15.01 -0.21
CA ALA A 608 -10.36 15.74 -0.83
C ALA A 608 -10.56 15.84 -2.35
N VAL A 609 -10.10 16.92 -2.95
CA VAL A 609 -10.11 17.10 -4.40
C VAL A 609 -8.75 16.68 -4.95
N THR A 610 -8.75 15.80 -5.93
CA THR A 610 -7.52 15.30 -6.55
C THR A 610 -6.90 16.35 -7.46
N LEU A 611 -5.60 16.59 -7.31
CA LEU A 611 -4.74 17.24 -8.28
C LEU A 611 -3.75 16.18 -8.78
N GLY A 612 -3.80 15.86 -10.06
CA GLY A 612 -3.02 14.76 -10.57
C GLY A 612 -2.88 14.72 -12.08
N THR A 613 -2.23 13.68 -12.54
CA THR A 613 -2.08 13.34 -13.95
C THR A 613 -3.09 12.28 -14.37
N MET A 614 -3.29 12.10 -15.66
CA MET A 614 -4.12 11.00 -16.20
C MET A 614 -3.33 9.70 -16.17
N ASP A 615 -3.16 9.18 -14.96
CA ASP A 615 -2.38 8.00 -14.63
C ASP A 615 -3.12 7.10 -13.64
N GLY A 616 -2.92 5.80 -13.74
CA GLY A 616 -3.53 4.82 -12.84
C GLY A 616 -5.04 5.04 -12.67
N ALA A 617 -5.53 4.89 -11.46
CA ALA A 617 -6.94 5.08 -11.13
C ALA A 617 -7.41 6.55 -11.16
N ASN A 618 -6.51 7.54 -11.32
CA ASN A 618 -6.91 8.92 -11.52
C ASN A 618 -7.80 9.07 -12.77
N VAL A 619 -7.58 8.22 -13.79
CA VAL A 619 -8.43 8.18 -15.00
C VAL A 619 -9.87 7.86 -14.64
N GLU A 620 -10.09 6.82 -13.85
CA GLU A 620 -11.43 6.39 -13.42
C GLU A 620 -12.05 7.40 -12.44
N ILE A 621 -11.27 8.00 -11.56
CA ILE A 621 -11.73 9.11 -10.70
C ILE A 621 -12.24 10.27 -11.57
N SER A 622 -11.45 10.69 -12.56
CA SER A 622 -11.81 11.78 -13.48
C SER A 622 -13.11 11.51 -14.24
N GLN A 623 -13.28 10.28 -14.72
CA GLN A 623 -14.50 9.85 -15.40
C GLN A 623 -15.73 9.89 -14.47
N LEU A 624 -15.58 9.48 -13.23
CA LEU A 624 -16.67 9.42 -12.25
C LEU A 624 -17.10 10.81 -11.76
N VAL A 625 -16.15 11.68 -11.42
CA VAL A 625 -16.46 12.99 -10.83
C VAL A 625 -16.70 14.08 -11.87
N GLY A 626 -16.17 13.92 -13.09
CA GLY A 626 -16.20 14.93 -14.13
C GLY A 626 -15.13 16.02 -13.94
N LYS A 627 -14.80 16.69 -15.05
CA LYS A 627 -13.68 17.65 -15.16
C LYS A 627 -13.73 18.82 -14.16
N ASP A 628 -14.93 19.17 -13.69
CA ASP A 628 -15.12 20.30 -12.79
C ASP A 628 -14.80 19.95 -11.32
N ASN A 629 -14.60 18.68 -11.01
CA ASN A 629 -14.40 18.18 -9.66
C ASN A 629 -13.03 17.48 -9.44
N ILE A 630 -12.11 17.72 -10.34
CA ILE A 630 -10.74 17.21 -10.32
C ILE A 630 -9.83 18.21 -11.07
N TYR A 631 -8.56 18.27 -10.71
CA TYR A 631 -7.56 19.10 -11.38
C TYR A 631 -6.54 18.20 -12.07
N ILE A 632 -6.47 18.27 -13.40
CA ILE A 632 -5.59 17.43 -14.23
C ILE A 632 -4.56 18.30 -14.91
N PHE A 633 -3.31 17.85 -14.92
CA PHE A 633 -2.20 18.48 -15.62
C PHE A 633 -1.31 17.42 -16.31
N GLY A 634 -0.39 17.91 -17.13
CA GLY A 634 0.65 17.12 -17.76
C GLY A 634 0.20 16.38 -19.01
N GLU A 635 1.16 15.74 -19.63
CA GLU A 635 0.94 14.96 -20.86
C GLU A 635 0.22 13.65 -20.59
N SER A 636 -0.45 13.12 -21.61
CA SER A 636 -1.10 11.82 -21.56
C SER A 636 -0.09 10.68 -21.48
N SER A 637 -0.53 9.50 -21.03
CA SER A 637 0.30 8.29 -21.03
C SER A 637 0.85 7.95 -22.43
N GLU A 638 0.04 8.13 -23.47
CA GLU A 638 0.47 7.91 -24.85
C GLU A 638 1.61 8.84 -25.27
N GLN A 639 1.53 10.13 -24.92
CA GLN A 639 2.58 11.11 -25.22
C GLN A 639 3.87 10.76 -24.46
N VAL A 640 3.77 10.43 -23.17
CA VAL A 640 4.92 10.04 -22.34
C VAL A 640 5.59 8.78 -22.89
N ILE A 641 4.82 7.75 -23.25
CA ILE A 641 5.36 6.52 -23.86
C ILE A 641 6.12 6.84 -25.16
N LYS A 642 5.57 7.70 -26.01
CA LYS A 642 6.25 8.15 -27.24
C LYS A 642 7.56 8.89 -26.94
N HIS A 643 7.64 9.69 -25.89
CA HIS A 643 8.89 10.34 -25.48
C HIS A 643 9.96 9.32 -25.12
N TYR A 644 9.61 8.26 -24.40
CA TYR A 644 10.55 7.18 -24.07
C TYR A 644 10.98 6.39 -25.32
N GLU A 645 10.03 6.07 -26.22
CA GLU A 645 10.33 5.35 -27.48
C GLU A 645 11.28 6.14 -28.37
N LYS A 646 11.09 7.46 -28.47
CA LYS A 646 11.93 8.35 -29.30
C LYS A 646 13.19 8.81 -28.59
N ALA A 647 13.27 8.66 -27.27
CA ALA A 647 14.32 9.22 -26.44
C ALA A 647 14.56 10.73 -26.70
N ASP A 648 13.48 11.50 -26.86
CA ASP A 648 13.53 12.89 -27.30
C ASP A 648 13.40 13.92 -26.16
N TYR A 649 13.21 13.46 -24.92
CA TYR A 649 13.20 14.35 -23.76
C TYR A 649 14.62 14.67 -23.29
N CYS A 650 14.90 15.97 -23.10
CA CYS A 650 16.15 16.46 -22.55
C CYS A 650 15.85 17.50 -21.45
N ALA A 651 16.10 17.14 -20.19
CA ALA A 651 15.87 18.00 -19.04
C ALA A 651 16.60 19.35 -19.16
N LYS A 652 17.86 19.30 -19.62
CA LYS A 652 18.70 20.49 -19.79
C LYS A 652 18.08 21.53 -20.72
N ASP A 653 17.33 21.12 -21.74
CA ASP A 653 16.66 22.06 -22.65
C ASP A 653 15.62 22.91 -21.94
N PHE A 654 14.85 22.32 -21.03
CA PHE A 654 13.87 23.04 -20.20
C PHE A 654 14.57 23.97 -19.20
N TYR A 655 15.61 23.46 -18.54
CA TYR A 655 16.42 24.24 -17.61
C TYR A 655 17.07 25.46 -18.29
N ASP A 656 17.65 25.33 -19.48
CA ASP A 656 18.32 26.41 -20.19
C ASP A 656 17.35 27.44 -20.77
N LYS A 657 16.16 27.02 -21.21
CA LYS A 657 15.20 27.88 -21.93
C LYS A 657 14.23 28.60 -21.00
N ASP A 658 13.90 28.03 -19.85
CA ASP A 658 12.92 28.56 -18.92
C ASP A 658 13.57 29.12 -17.66
N GLU A 659 13.48 30.45 -17.50
CA GLU A 659 14.08 31.14 -16.34
C GLU A 659 13.40 30.75 -15.02
N ARG A 660 12.09 30.51 -15.02
CA ARG A 660 11.35 30.12 -13.82
C ARG A 660 11.81 28.73 -13.34
N ILE A 661 11.91 27.78 -14.26
CA ILE A 661 12.42 26.43 -13.97
C ILE A 661 13.86 26.53 -13.46
N ARG A 662 14.72 27.25 -14.16
CA ARG A 662 16.13 27.40 -13.75
C ARG A 662 16.26 27.99 -12.36
N ARG A 663 15.51 29.04 -12.04
CA ARG A 663 15.54 29.66 -10.71
C ARG A 663 15.09 28.69 -9.61
N ALA A 664 14.04 27.91 -9.85
CA ALA A 664 13.56 26.94 -8.88
C ALA A 664 14.59 25.79 -8.68
N VAL A 665 15.15 25.28 -9.75
CA VAL A 665 16.14 24.19 -9.70
C VAL A 665 17.46 24.67 -9.06
N ASP A 666 17.96 25.83 -9.43
CA ASP A 666 19.21 26.40 -8.88
C ASP A 666 19.10 26.78 -7.42
N PHE A 667 17.88 27.06 -6.93
CA PHE A 667 17.66 27.32 -5.51
C PHE A 667 18.06 26.12 -4.63
N ILE A 668 17.98 24.89 -5.14
CA ILE A 668 18.40 23.68 -4.43
C ILE A 668 19.87 23.79 -3.97
N VAL A 669 20.71 24.43 -4.79
CA VAL A 669 22.14 24.66 -4.50
C VAL A 669 22.43 26.13 -4.18
N GLY A 670 21.40 26.90 -3.85
CA GLY A 670 21.53 28.28 -3.37
C GLY A 670 22.07 28.35 -1.93
N ASN A 671 22.60 29.50 -1.56
CA ASN A 671 23.20 29.71 -0.25
C ASN A 671 22.22 29.43 0.91
N GLU A 672 20.94 29.71 0.72
CA GLU A 672 19.90 29.50 1.71
C GLU A 672 19.80 28.03 2.11
N LEU A 673 19.71 27.12 1.17
CA LEU A 673 19.60 25.70 1.44
C LEU A 673 20.97 25.07 1.77
N LEU A 674 22.07 25.50 1.15
CA LEU A 674 23.41 25.02 1.48
C LEU A 674 23.85 25.37 2.89
N SER A 675 23.30 26.41 3.48
CA SER A 675 23.56 26.78 4.88
C SER A 675 22.82 25.88 5.91
N ILE A 676 21.80 25.17 5.46
CA ILE A 676 20.97 24.28 6.28
C ILE A 676 21.34 22.82 6.05
N GLY A 677 21.45 22.42 4.78
CA GLY A 677 21.59 21.04 4.38
C GLY A 677 23.01 20.63 3.98
N SER A 678 23.14 19.36 3.61
CA SER A 678 24.36 18.78 3.10
C SER A 678 24.59 19.18 1.62
N GLU A 679 25.71 19.84 1.36
CA GLU A 679 26.12 20.21 0.01
C GLU A 679 26.19 19.00 -0.94
N GLU A 680 26.68 17.86 -0.47
CA GLU A 680 26.75 16.63 -1.25
C GLU A 680 25.38 16.18 -1.77
N HIS A 681 24.41 16.07 -0.86
CA HIS A 681 23.06 15.60 -1.19
C HIS A 681 22.32 16.59 -2.09
N LEU A 682 22.39 17.88 -1.82
CA LEU A 682 21.71 18.91 -2.60
C LEU A 682 22.32 19.07 -3.99
N ARG A 683 23.64 19.02 -4.13
CA ARG A 683 24.31 19.09 -5.45
C ARG A 683 24.04 17.84 -6.29
N ARG A 684 24.01 16.66 -5.68
CA ARG A 684 23.68 15.42 -6.38
C ARG A 684 22.24 15.47 -6.92
N LEU A 685 21.28 15.91 -6.11
CA LEU A 685 19.89 16.06 -6.56
C LEU A 685 19.74 17.09 -7.67
N HIS A 686 20.38 18.26 -7.53
CA HIS A 686 20.40 19.28 -8.58
C HIS A 686 20.96 18.72 -9.90
N HIS A 687 22.09 18.03 -9.83
CA HIS A 687 22.69 17.42 -11.01
C HIS A 687 21.76 16.39 -11.66
N GLU A 688 21.11 15.55 -10.87
CA GLU A 688 20.17 14.54 -11.36
C GLU A 688 18.98 15.17 -12.09
N ILE A 689 18.40 16.25 -11.52
CA ILE A 689 17.27 16.96 -12.13
C ILE A 689 17.68 17.64 -13.44
N VAL A 690 18.86 18.27 -13.50
CA VAL A 690 19.31 19.00 -14.69
C VAL A 690 19.78 18.04 -15.80
N SER A 691 20.45 16.94 -15.45
CA SER A 691 21.12 16.07 -16.43
C SER A 691 20.30 14.87 -16.87
N LYS A 692 19.43 14.35 -16.03
CA LYS A 692 18.70 13.12 -16.29
C LYS A 692 17.18 13.31 -16.25
N ASP A 693 16.64 13.67 -15.09
CA ASP A 693 15.19 13.85 -14.87
C ASP A 693 14.37 12.75 -15.57
N TRP A 694 14.63 11.49 -15.19
CA TRP A 694 14.07 10.30 -15.80
C TRP A 694 12.53 10.30 -15.90
N PHE A 695 11.85 11.06 -15.04
CA PHE A 695 10.40 11.11 -14.94
C PHE A 695 9.84 12.49 -15.37
N MET A 696 10.56 13.19 -16.25
CA MET A 696 10.09 14.39 -16.98
C MET A 696 9.46 15.46 -16.09
N THR A 697 10.07 15.68 -14.93
CA THR A 697 9.61 16.67 -13.94
C THR A 697 9.56 18.08 -14.54
N LEU A 698 10.61 18.47 -15.29
CA LEU A 698 10.72 19.81 -15.87
C LEU A 698 9.76 20.01 -17.04
N LEU A 699 9.40 18.95 -17.77
CA LEU A 699 8.41 19.03 -18.85
C LEU A 699 7.04 19.46 -18.30
N ASP A 700 6.63 18.91 -17.16
CA ASP A 700 5.29 19.13 -16.59
C ASP A 700 5.23 20.30 -15.59
N PHE A 701 6.37 20.94 -15.27
CA PHE A 701 6.43 21.93 -14.18
C PHE A 701 5.48 23.12 -14.40
N GLU A 702 5.48 23.73 -15.57
CA GLU A 702 4.66 24.92 -15.86
C GLU A 702 3.16 24.59 -15.82
N ASP A 703 2.76 23.45 -16.40
CA ASP A 703 1.36 23.02 -16.39
C ASP A 703 0.89 22.66 -14.97
N TYR A 704 1.73 21.95 -14.23
CA TYR A 704 1.49 21.64 -12.82
C TYR A 704 1.30 22.90 -11.98
N ALA A 705 2.21 23.86 -12.09
CA ALA A 705 2.14 25.11 -11.34
C ALA A 705 0.88 25.90 -11.67
N LYS A 706 0.52 25.99 -12.94
CA LYS A 706 -0.70 26.67 -13.42
C LYS A 706 -1.96 26.02 -12.84
N VAL A 707 -2.07 24.69 -12.92
CA VAL A 707 -3.25 23.96 -12.45
C VAL A 707 -3.35 24.01 -10.93
N LYS A 708 -2.23 23.94 -10.22
CA LYS A 708 -2.21 24.04 -8.76
C LYS A 708 -2.59 25.46 -8.28
N ASP A 709 -2.09 26.49 -8.93
CA ASP A 709 -2.49 27.88 -8.64
C ASP A 709 -4.00 28.08 -8.87
N GLN A 710 -4.57 27.45 -9.91
CA GLN A 710 -6.02 27.46 -10.15
C GLN A 710 -6.79 26.77 -9.02
N ALA A 711 -6.33 25.60 -8.57
CA ALA A 711 -6.97 24.89 -7.46
C ALA A 711 -6.96 25.72 -6.16
N LEU A 712 -5.85 26.40 -5.86
CA LEU A 712 -5.74 27.28 -4.71
C LEU A 712 -6.65 28.51 -4.83
N SER A 713 -6.81 29.05 -6.02
CA SER A 713 -7.74 30.17 -6.29
C SER A 713 -9.20 29.73 -6.13
N ASP A 714 -9.57 28.58 -6.69
CA ASP A 714 -10.94 28.02 -6.61
C ASP A 714 -11.33 27.66 -5.18
N TYR A 715 -10.37 27.36 -4.32
CA TYR A 715 -10.60 27.07 -2.90
C TYR A 715 -11.24 28.24 -2.16
N GLU A 716 -11.09 29.48 -2.61
CA GLU A 716 -11.67 30.67 -1.97
C GLU A 716 -13.20 30.70 -2.08
N ASP A 717 -13.78 30.16 -3.13
CA ASP A 717 -15.23 29.91 -3.17
C ASP A 717 -15.56 28.65 -2.36
N ARG A 718 -15.80 28.85 -1.07
CA ARG A 718 -15.99 27.76 -0.12
C ARG A 718 -17.22 26.90 -0.45
N THR A 719 -18.27 27.49 -1.00
CA THR A 719 -19.48 26.77 -1.40
C THR A 719 -19.22 25.90 -2.62
N ALA A 720 -18.60 26.45 -3.65
CA ALA A 720 -18.22 25.69 -4.84
C ALA A 720 -17.22 24.58 -4.49
N TRP A 721 -16.28 24.85 -3.58
CA TRP A 721 -15.35 23.82 -3.11
C TRP A 721 -16.06 22.68 -2.37
N ALA A 722 -17.04 23.02 -1.50
CA ALA A 722 -17.85 22.03 -0.80
C ALA A 722 -18.67 21.16 -1.76
N GLU A 723 -19.14 21.69 -2.88
CA GLU A 723 -19.79 20.90 -3.93
C GLU A 723 -18.83 19.89 -4.58
N LYS A 724 -17.58 20.31 -4.87
CA LYS A 724 -16.54 19.38 -5.34
C LYS A 724 -16.29 18.26 -4.33
N MET A 725 -16.21 18.57 -3.04
CA MET A 725 -16.09 17.59 -1.96
C MET A 725 -17.25 16.60 -1.95
N LEU A 726 -18.47 17.10 -2.04
CA LEU A 726 -19.70 16.29 -2.06
C LEU A 726 -19.71 15.31 -3.24
N VAL A 727 -19.33 15.79 -4.44
CA VAL A 727 -19.27 14.95 -5.64
C VAL A 727 -18.22 13.85 -5.49
N ASN A 728 -17.04 14.17 -4.96
CA ASN A 728 -16.00 13.18 -4.72
C ASN A 728 -16.47 12.09 -3.73
N ILE A 729 -17.07 12.48 -2.61
CA ILE A 729 -17.62 11.53 -1.63
C ILE A 729 -18.70 10.67 -2.30
N GLY A 730 -19.66 11.27 -2.96
CA GLY A 730 -20.78 10.56 -3.57
C GLY A 730 -20.36 9.56 -4.65
N LYS A 731 -19.30 9.85 -5.38
CA LYS A 731 -18.78 8.98 -6.46
C LYS A 731 -17.72 7.96 -5.99
N ALA A 732 -17.30 8.04 -4.73
CA ALA A 732 -16.27 7.15 -4.21
C ALA A 732 -16.72 5.68 -4.03
N GLY A 733 -18.01 5.39 -4.10
CA GLY A 733 -18.55 4.03 -3.91
C GLY A 733 -17.95 2.98 -4.84
N TYR A 734 -17.60 3.36 -6.07
CA TYR A 734 -16.93 2.50 -7.04
C TYR A 734 -15.60 1.93 -6.51
N PHE A 735 -14.89 2.68 -5.68
CA PHE A 735 -13.58 2.29 -5.16
C PHE A 735 -13.63 1.47 -3.86
N SER A 736 -14.77 0.90 -3.50
CA SER A 736 -14.84 -0.10 -2.44
C SER A 736 -14.09 -1.37 -2.83
N SER A 737 -13.27 -1.88 -1.92
CA SER A 737 -12.63 -3.20 -2.12
C SER A 737 -13.64 -4.35 -2.15
N ASP A 738 -14.84 -4.15 -1.61
CA ASP A 738 -15.93 -5.13 -1.73
C ASP A 738 -16.31 -5.34 -3.19
N ARG A 739 -16.51 -4.25 -3.96
CA ARG A 739 -16.73 -4.33 -5.41
C ARG A 739 -15.58 -5.07 -6.10
N THR A 740 -14.33 -4.72 -5.78
CA THR A 740 -13.16 -5.37 -6.38
C THR A 740 -13.15 -6.88 -6.13
N ILE A 741 -13.39 -7.30 -4.89
CA ILE A 741 -13.40 -8.73 -4.52
C ILE A 741 -14.58 -9.46 -5.14
N GLU A 742 -15.76 -8.84 -5.25
CA GLU A 742 -16.89 -9.41 -5.98
C GLU A 742 -16.53 -9.69 -7.45
N GLU A 743 -15.80 -8.77 -8.11
CA GLU A 743 -15.33 -8.95 -9.48
C GLU A 743 -14.27 -10.07 -9.58
N TYR A 744 -13.30 -10.13 -8.65
CA TYR A 744 -12.36 -11.26 -8.59
C TYR A 744 -13.09 -12.60 -8.43
N ASN A 745 -14.07 -12.64 -7.53
CA ASN A 745 -14.82 -13.88 -7.30
C ASN A 745 -15.66 -14.29 -8.52
N ARG A 746 -16.36 -13.34 -9.13
CA ARG A 746 -17.20 -13.60 -10.30
C ARG A 746 -16.39 -14.10 -11.48
N ASP A 747 -15.23 -13.50 -11.75
CA ASP A 747 -14.50 -13.68 -13.00
C ASP A 747 -13.32 -14.66 -12.90
N ILE A 748 -12.78 -14.88 -11.69
CA ILE A 748 -11.52 -15.62 -11.48
C ILE A 748 -11.69 -16.75 -10.46
N TRP A 749 -12.16 -16.46 -9.25
CA TRP A 749 -12.10 -17.43 -8.14
C TRP A 749 -13.26 -18.40 -8.11
N HIS A 750 -14.48 -17.96 -8.41
CA HIS A 750 -15.72 -18.75 -8.43
C HIS A 750 -15.97 -19.48 -7.10
N LEU A 751 -15.79 -18.78 -5.99
CA LEU A 751 -16.00 -19.31 -4.64
C LEU A 751 -17.49 -19.28 -4.28
N THR A 752 -17.91 -20.27 -3.51
CA THR A 752 -19.23 -20.32 -2.88
C THR A 752 -19.05 -20.52 -1.37
N ALA A 753 -19.68 -19.66 -0.57
CA ALA A 753 -19.71 -19.84 0.87
C ALA A 753 -20.61 -21.04 1.24
N GLU A 754 -20.20 -21.84 2.22
CA GLU A 754 -21.08 -22.78 2.89
C GLU A 754 -22.04 -22.01 3.79
N LYS A 755 -23.35 -22.29 3.68
CA LYS A 755 -24.40 -21.62 4.45
C LYS A 755 -24.36 -21.97 5.93
#